data_d15d982987e3633fae45a6220a9f2a0a
#
_entry.id   d15d982987e3633fae45a6220a9f2a0a
#
_cell.length_a   1.000
_cell.length_b   1.000
_cell.length_c   1.000
_cell.angle_alpha   90.00
_cell.angle_beta   90.00
_cell.angle_gamma   90.00
#
_symmetry.space_group_name_H-M   'P 1'
#
loop_
_entity.id
_entity.type
_entity.pdbx_description
1 polymer ?
#
loop_
_entity_poly.entity_id
_entity_poly.type
_entity_poly.pdbx_seq_one_letter_code
_entity_poly.pdbx_strand_id
1 'polypeptide(L)'
;MEFVTVVHRHTPQLSLIDPRGLAAATVVYHQTPDSVTRPAPRTTRQIYSVPGHLVANQDPRLSAGGVGVDAVTRVNSLSGAVLLAQSVDAGWRLSLQDETGQVRQQWDGMGNMSCFEFDGMGRPLSIEQSTAHGPDLCIERFYYGSCGPEFSQRNHCGQLIRHADTAGVHAVAHFGLQGAPLEESRRFLTEFEHVGWPANEDEQDALLEPGADKIYTTRWQYSVLGESLLQIDAAGHARRYRYDLAGQLEAAWLVVADKDERLLVSDQMYNASGKIEQEKAGNGVISMWTYDPADDRMRQLSARKGGRVLQDLRYDYDPVGNIISMDDQSQPVTWFANQRVDPINRYCYDSLYQLISATGREVASAGNGPGLPGLISPVDPSRLQNYLQTWSYDAGGNRIEQRHSDRPSHFMDIAPDSNRGLVRVEGKEPDFGASFDSNGNLKVLVPGQLMRWTVRNQLAEVILVHRPGAENDSERYLYDSAGLRVRKLRTLLAAKVTRKVQVRYLPGLEIRTEGADTDDEVLHVITTQAGRSSVRLLHWKEGRPSEISKDQLRYSLDDLLGSSALELDEQADLISYEGYYPYGGTAWWMGRSQVEVKYKFVRYSGKELDVTGLYYYGFRYYAPWLGRWINPDPAWGIDGLNFYKMVRNNPIVLRDEFGLYSGVGDIDEIAVEQVLGYRILGRGRSQQTPSTNLLLDRGLDAAQRVLHQTIAELESGSAMDTRLDDVYGKGIGIGFKPALINWYKKLRNEFVSYISGSNRDQFVFLNSVQKKNSTLAFVFPQDKHRRVFLTAKAVQDEKKTLNLAMTLIHEVSHLVLNTHDFYYYSEAALSNEDYHGLLDGLKYEAEVASKGLEGSPSDIVKKLTALVADKKISDRELVGIFGTANLSTLARGIETDPQFRSRALFYNADSFSMTAMLVGGGALRNLFRHNSNPMPEPEPDY
;
A
#
# COMPACT_ATOMS: atom_id res chain seq x y z
N MET A 1 -33.50 -5.25 -6.33
CA MET A 1 -32.84 -5.37 -7.65
C MET A 1 -33.28 -4.31 -8.67
N GLU A 2 -34.55 -3.94 -8.75
CA GLU A 2 -35.04 -2.91 -9.72
C GLU A 2 -34.42 -1.53 -9.52
N PHE A 3 -34.12 -1.08 -8.31
CA PHE A 3 -33.56 0.24 -8.06
C PHE A 3 -32.11 0.44 -8.57
N VAL A 4 -31.28 -0.58 -8.50
CA VAL A 4 -29.86 -0.50 -8.92
C VAL A 4 -29.73 -0.34 -10.45
N THR A 5 -30.58 -0.99 -11.22
CA THR A 5 -30.53 -0.91 -12.69
C THR A 5 -30.99 0.45 -13.24
N VAL A 6 -31.82 1.20 -12.51
CA VAL A 6 -32.32 2.51 -12.92
C VAL A 6 -31.25 3.60 -12.78
N VAL A 7 -30.46 3.56 -11.71
CA VAL A 7 -29.43 4.59 -11.41
C VAL A 7 -28.31 4.62 -12.45
N HIS A 8 -27.93 3.45 -12.98
CA HIS A 8 -26.84 3.34 -13.94
C HIS A 8 -27.30 3.44 -15.41
N ARG A 9 -28.58 3.69 -15.64
CA ARG A 9 -29.11 3.86 -16.99
C ARG A 9 -28.65 5.19 -17.57
N HIS A 10 -28.02 5.15 -18.77
CA HIS A 10 -27.50 6.33 -19.46
C HIS A 10 -26.40 7.09 -18.72
N THR A 11 -25.58 6.39 -17.93
CA THR A 11 -24.43 6.95 -17.21
C THR A 11 -23.10 6.34 -17.67
N PRO A 12 -22.72 6.44 -18.95
CA PRO A 12 -21.44 5.93 -19.43
C PRO A 12 -20.30 6.80 -18.87
N GLN A 13 -19.11 6.20 -18.78
CA GLN A 13 -17.87 6.97 -18.65
C GLN A 13 -17.30 7.24 -20.04
N LEU A 14 -17.00 8.49 -20.34
CA LEU A 14 -16.41 8.92 -21.59
C LEU A 14 -14.99 9.42 -21.36
N SER A 15 -14.03 8.94 -22.13
CA SER A 15 -12.66 9.44 -22.13
C SER A 15 -12.41 10.19 -23.44
N LEU A 16 -11.98 11.43 -23.34
CA LEU A 16 -11.62 12.27 -24.48
C LEU A 16 -10.10 12.30 -24.60
N ILE A 17 -9.62 12.07 -25.80
CA ILE A 17 -8.19 12.01 -26.13
C ILE A 17 -7.89 13.14 -27.13
N ASP A 18 -6.78 13.86 -26.88
CA ASP A 18 -6.30 14.87 -27.83
C ASP A 18 -5.65 14.22 -29.07
N PRO A 19 -5.40 14.99 -30.17
CA PRO A 19 -4.77 14.43 -31.36
C PRO A 19 -3.41 13.78 -31.16
N ARG A 20 -2.74 14.02 -30.03
CA ARG A 20 -1.46 13.41 -29.64
C ARG A 20 -1.64 12.09 -28.89
N GLY A 21 -2.90 11.68 -28.62
CA GLY A 21 -3.23 10.50 -27.83
C GLY A 21 -3.16 10.73 -26.31
N LEU A 22 -3.15 11.98 -25.82
CA LEU A 22 -3.16 12.31 -24.40
C LEU A 22 -4.60 12.38 -23.90
N ALA A 23 -4.86 11.86 -22.70
CA ALA A 23 -6.18 11.94 -22.07
C ALA A 23 -6.51 13.39 -21.72
N ALA A 24 -7.36 14.06 -22.52
CA ALA A 24 -7.70 15.46 -22.34
C ALA A 24 -8.84 15.70 -21.35
N ALA A 25 -9.80 14.78 -21.26
CA ALA A 25 -10.87 14.86 -20.31
C ALA A 25 -11.50 13.49 -20.03
N THR A 26 -12.11 13.37 -18.84
CA THR A 26 -12.98 12.26 -18.48
C THR A 26 -14.33 12.82 -18.07
N VAL A 27 -15.40 12.31 -18.63
CA VAL A 27 -16.79 12.68 -18.29
C VAL A 27 -17.48 11.49 -17.69
N VAL A 28 -17.95 11.63 -16.46
CA VAL A 28 -18.83 10.68 -15.78
C VAL A 28 -20.18 11.34 -15.54
N TYR A 29 -21.25 10.57 -15.45
CA TYR A 29 -22.60 11.10 -15.32
C TYR A 29 -23.19 10.76 -13.96
N HIS A 30 -23.54 11.81 -13.22
CA HIS A 30 -24.14 11.71 -11.89
C HIS A 30 -25.67 11.62 -11.99
N GLN A 31 -26.22 10.63 -11.30
CA GLN A 31 -27.66 10.42 -11.12
C GLN A 31 -27.90 9.78 -9.75
N THR A 32 -29.01 10.17 -9.10
CA THR A 32 -29.50 9.53 -7.87
C THR A 32 -30.77 8.72 -8.17
N PRO A 33 -31.15 7.74 -7.34
CA PRO A 33 -32.35 6.94 -7.54
C PRO A 33 -33.64 7.76 -7.65
N ASP A 34 -33.72 8.88 -6.94
CA ASP A 34 -34.87 9.77 -6.91
C ASP A 34 -34.88 10.78 -8.07
N SER A 35 -33.83 10.85 -8.85
CA SER A 35 -33.69 11.79 -9.97
C SER A 35 -34.30 11.21 -11.24
N VAL A 36 -35.47 11.69 -11.63
CA VAL A 36 -36.10 11.37 -12.92
C VAL A 36 -35.52 12.22 -14.06
N THR A 37 -34.59 13.13 -13.77
CA THR A 37 -34.00 14.07 -14.69
C THR A 37 -32.84 13.47 -15.46
N ARG A 38 -32.41 14.13 -16.53
CA ARG A 38 -31.24 13.74 -17.35
C ARG A 38 -29.98 13.69 -16.47
N PRO A 39 -29.14 12.63 -16.55
CA PRO A 39 -27.91 12.53 -15.78
C PRO A 39 -27.00 13.75 -15.97
N ALA A 40 -26.49 14.28 -14.86
CA ALA A 40 -25.64 15.48 -14.87
C ALA A 40 -24.18 15.11 -15.16
N PRO A 41 -23.54 15.70 -16.19
CA PRO A 41 -22.14 15.40 -16.49
C PRO A 41 -21.22 16.00 -15.42
N ARG A 42 -20.19 15.25 -15.08
CA ARG A 42 -19.05 15.64 -14.24
C ARG A 42 -17.80 15.48 -15.07
N THR A 43 -17.17 16.59 -15.43
CA THR A 43 -16.04 16.61 -16.35
C THR A 43 -14.76 16.95 -15.59
N THR A 44 -13.81 16.02 -15.57
CA THR A 44 -12.43 16.28 -15.14
C THR A 44 -11.59 16.52 -16.39
N ARG A 45 -10.78 17.57 -16.43
CA ARG A 45 -9.93 17.91 -17.58
C ARG A 45 -8.45 17.87 -17.21
N GLN A 46 -7.63 17.46 -18.18
CA GLN A 46 -6.17 17.51 -18.14
C GLN A 46 -5.69 18.48 -19.24
N ILE A 47 -4.85 19.41 -18.86
CA ILE A 47 -4.26 20.39 -19.78
C ILE A 47 -2.78 20.06 -19.94
N TYR A 48 -2.33 19.97 -21.18
CA TYR A 48 -0.95 19.61 -21.51
C TYR A 48 -0.23 20.73 -22.25
N SER A 49 1.05 20.90 -21.96
CA SER A 49 1.94 21.75 -22.73
C SER A 49 2.16 21.21 -24.14
N VAL A 50 2.81 22.00 -25.00
CA VAL A 50 3.16 21.59 -26.36
C VAL A 50 4.01 20.31 -26.38
N PRO A 51 5.05 20.15 -25.53
CA PRO A 51 5.82 18.91 -25.43
C PRO A 51 5.04 17.70 -24.86
N GLY A 52 3.83 17.89 -24.33
CA GLY A 52 2.99 16.83 -23.79
C GLY A 52 3.10 16.64 -22.26
N HIS A 53 3.71 17.56 -21.53
CA HIS A 53 3.72 17.52 -20.07
C HIS A 53 2.38 17.99 -19.50
N LEU A 54 1.87 17.32 -18.48
CA LEU A 54 0.66 17.73 -17.77
C LEU A 54 0.95 19.01 -16.98
N VAL A 55 0.26 20.10 -17.31
CA VAL A 55 0.44 21.41 -16.68
C VAL A 55 -0.71 21.82 -15.77
N ALA A 56 -1.93 21.30 -16.00
CA ALA A 56 -3.05 21.56 -15.12
C ALA A 56 -4.08 20.43 -15.10
N ASN A 57 -4.80 20.32 -13.99
CA ASN A 57 -5.98 19.49 -13.83
C ASN A 57 -7.16 20.36 -13.38
N GLN A 58 -8.33 20.15 -13.99
CA GLN A 58 -9.58 20.84 -13.62
C GLN A 58 -10.57 19.87 -12.98
N ASP A 59 -11.03 20.22 -11.80
CA ASP A 59 -12.08 19.54 -11.07
C ASP A 59 -13.46 19.86 -11.63
N PRO A 60 -14.44 18.94 -11.66
CA PRO A 60 -15.80 19.19 -12.19
C PRO A 60 -16.52 20.34 -11.51
N ARG A 61 -16.33 20.56 -10.22
CA ARG A 61 -16.98 21.65 -9.46
C ARG A 61 -16.36 23.01 -9.79
N LEU A 62 -15.03 23.08 -9.75
CA LEU A 62 -14.28 24.33 -9.95
C LEU A 62 -14.37 24.83 -11.40
N SER A 63 -14.48 23.90 -12.35
CA SER A 63 -14.61 24.24 -13.78
C SER A 63 -16.03 24.64 -14.17
N ALA A 64 -17.07 24.05 -13.56
CA ALA A 64 -18.48 24.33 -13.88
C ALA A 64 -19.00 25.63 -13.25
N GLY A 65 -18.42 26.06 -12.13
CA GLY A 65 -18.87 27.23 -11.36
C GLY A 65 -18.54 28.60 -11.97
N GLY A 66 -17.94 28.66 -13.17
CA GLY A 66 -17.51 29.93 -13.79
C GLY A 66 -16.28 30.58 -13.13
N VAL A 67 -15.73 29.95 -12.10
CA VAL A 67 -14.53 30.43 -11.37
C VAL A 67 -13.27 30.20 -12.18
N GLY A 68 -13.25 29.17 -13.06
CA GLY A 68 -12.15 28.91 -14.00
C GLY A 68 -10.82 28.57 -13.32
N VAL A 69 -10.87 28.05 -12.08
CA VAL A 69 -9.68 27.74 -11.29
C VAL A 69 -9.25 26.31 -11.56
N ASP A 70 -7.98 26.12 -11.86
CA ASP A 70 -7.37 24.80 -11.97
C ASP A 70 -7.15 24.21 -10.59
N ALA A 71 -7.58 22.98 -10.37
CA ALA A 71 -7.42 22.27 -9.09
C ALA A 71 -5.95 22.04 -8.73
N VAL A 72 -5.15 21.70 -9.75
CA VAL A 72 -3.70 21.54 -9.64
C VAL A 72 -3.04 22.13 -10.88
N THR A 73 -1.99 22.94 -10.69
CA THR A 73 -1.11 23.40 -11.77
C THR A 73 0.31 22.91 -11.54
N ARG A 74 1.10 22.78 -12.64
CA ARG A 74 2.48 22.29 -12.59
C ARG A 74 3.38 23.09 -13.52
N VAL A 75 4.60 23.33 -13.07
CA VAL A 75 5.71 23.80 -13.90
C VAL A 75 6.71 22.66 -13.99
N ASN A 76 7.00 22.23 -15.20
CA ASN A 76 7.90 21.12 -15.45
C ASN A 76 9.27 21.61 -15.96
N SER A 77 10.33 20.89 -15.65
CA SER A 77 11.64 21.03 -16.27
C SER A 77 11.58 20.65 -17.76
N LEU A 78 12.64 20.88 -18.48
CA LEU A 78 12.77 20.45 -19.89
C LEU A 78 12.75 18.92 -20.02
N SER A 79 13.19 18.20 -19.00
CA SER A 79 13.12 16.72 -18.95
C SER A 79 11.75 16.18 -18.56
N GLY A 80 10.80 17.05 -18.14
CA GLY A 80 9.46 16.68 -17.73
C GLY A 80 9.28 16.48 -16.21
N ALA A 81 10.34 16.61 -15.42
CA ALA A 81 10.23 16.54 -13.96
C ALA A 81 9.44 17.74 -13.43
N VAL A 82 8.55 17.52 -12.46
CA VAL A 82 7.77 18.59 -11.81
C VAL A 82 8.68 19.38 -10.89
N LEU A 83 8.86 20.67 -11.16
CA LEU A 83 9.59 21.60 -10.31
C LEU A 83 8.66 22.31 -9.33
N LEU A 84 7.55 22.86 -9.84
CA LEU A 84 6.53 23.50 -9.01
C LEU A 84 5.19 22.81 -9.24
N ALA A 85 4.54 22.44 -8.15
CA ALA A 85 3.14 22.03 -8.15
C ALA A 85 2.35 22.94 -7.23
N GLN A 86 1.20 23.43 -7.69
CA GLN A 86 0.30 24.26 -6.92
C GLN A 86 -1.10 23.63 -6.91
N SER A 87 -1.63 23.39 -5.72
CA SER A 87 -2.96 22.85 -5.48
C SER A 87 -3.82 23.87 -4.75
N VAL A 88 -5.10 23.96 -5.12
CA VAL A 88 -6.07 24.78 -4.38
C VAL A 88 -6.31 24.25 -2.97
N ASP A 89 -6.11 22.94 -2.75
CA ASP A 89 -6.30 22.27 -1.46
C ASP A 89 -5.05 22.31 -0.58
N ALA A 90 -3.87 22.01 -1.17
CA ALA A 90 -2.62 21.74 -0.45
C ALA A 90 -1.55 22.86 -0.58
N GLY A 91 -1.92 24.00 -1.17
CA GLY A 91 -0.97 25.07 -1.42
C GLY A 91 0.03 24.73 -2.54
N TRP A 92 1.24 25.28 -2.46
CA TRP A 92 2.28 25.02 -3.47
C TRP A 92 3.48 24.29 -2.88
N ARG A 93 4.17 23.54 -3.72
CA ARG A 93 5.48 22.92 -3.44
C ARG A 93 6.43 23.17 -4.59
N LEU A 94 7.63 23.67 -4.29
CA LEU A 94 8.73 23.86 -5.22
C LEU A 94 9.84 22.92 -4.83
N SER A 95 10.44 22.21 -5.78
CA SER A 95 11.60 21.35 -5.56
C SER A 95 12.68 21.63 -6.59
N LEU A 96 13.93 21.69 -6.14
CA LEU A 96 15.10 21.74 -6.99
C LEU A 96 15.82 20.41 -6.92
N GLN A 97 16.08 19.85 -8.09
CA GLN A 97 16.76 18.56 -8.25
C GLN A 97 18.17 18.78 -8.80
N ASP A 98 19.10 17.90 -8.47
CA ASP A 98 20.39 17.81 -9.10
C ASP A 98 20.34 17.09 -10.46
N GLU A 99 21.48 16.91 -11.08
CA GLU A 99 21.63 16.22 -12.38
C GLU A 99 21.24 14.73 -12.32
N THR A 100 21.21 14.12 -11.13
CA THR A 100 20.76 12.73 -10.93
C THR A 100 19.25 12.62 -10.68
N GLY A 101 18.56 13.76 -10.55
CA GLY A 101 17.13 13.84 -10.24
C GLY A 101 16.81 13.79 -8.74
N GLN A 102 17.83 13.82 -7.87
CA GLN A 102 17.63 13.88 -6.42
C GLN A 102 17.24 15.29 -5.98
N VAL A 103 16.22 15.39 -5.11
CA VAL A 103 15.80 16.66 -4.55
C VAL A 103 16.87 17.18 -3.60
N ARG A 104 17.38 18.38 -3.87
CA ARG A 104 18.37 19.10 -3.04
C ARG A 104 17.72 20.11 -2.12
N GLN A 105 16.69 20.78 -2.61
CA GLN A 105 15.95 21.78 -1.85
C GLN A 105 14.46 21.67 -2.18
N GLN A 106 13.64 21.92 -1.18
CA GLN A 106 12.19 21.91 -1.30
C GLN A 106 11.59 23.02 -0.45
N TRP A 107 10.55 23.68 -0.97
CA TRP A 107 9.75 24.70 -0.26
C TRP A 107 8.27 24.38 -0.38
N ASP A 108 7.51 24.89 0.58
CA ASP A 108 6.05 24.74 0.62
C ASP A 108 5.29 26.08 0.77
N GLY A 109 3.96 26.02 0.76
CA GLY A 109 3.07 27.17 0.87
C GLY A 109 3.17 27.98 2.18
N MET A 110 3.73 27.40 3.23
CA MET A 110 4.01 28.08 4.50
C MET A 110 5.35 28.83 4.48
N GLY A 111 6.13 28.68 3.41
CA GLY A 111 7.50 29.19 3.31
C GLY A 111 8.51 28.35 4.09
N ASN A 112 8.15 27.13 4.46
CA ASN A 112 9.10 26.19 5.02
C ASN A 112 10.07 25.73 3.95
N MET A 113 11.33 25.46 4.34
CA MET A 113 12.38 24.95 3.46
C MET A 113 12.93 23.64 4.02
N SER A 114 13.25 22.72 3.14
CA SER A 114 14.01 21.51 3.46
C SER A 114 15.20 21.39 2.50
N CYS A 115 16.40 21.17 3.07
CA CYS A 115 17.63 20.94 2.34
C CYS A 115 18.11 19.51 2.58
N PHE A 116 18.55 18.84 1.52
CA PHE A 116 18.98 17.45 1.55
C PHE A 116 20.45 17.37 1.14
N GLU A 117 21.28 16.84 2.02
CA GLU A 117 22.68 16.56 1.74
C GLU A 117 22.90 15.09 1.43
N PHE A 118 23.78 14.81 0.48
CA PHE A 118 24.09 13.47 0.03
C PHE A 118 25.61 13.26 -0.01
N ASP A 119 26.04 12.04 0.19
CA ASP A 119 27.43 11.64 -0.01
C ASP A 119 27.80 11.48 -1.49
N GLY A 120 29.08 11.20 -1.78
CA GLY A 120 29.55 10.98 -3.15
C GLY A 120 28.98 9.74 -3.86
N MET A 121 28.22 8.91 -3.15
CA MET A 121 27.47 7.74 -3.69
C MET A 121 25.97 8.03 -3.86
N GLY A 122 25.53 9.26 -3.59
CA GLY A 122 24.15 9.68 -3.67
C GLY A 122 23.25 9.21 -2.51
N ARG A 123 23.85 8.79 -1.36
CA ARG A 123 23.10 8.42 -0.17
C ARG A 123 22.88 9.65 0.73
N PRO A 124 21.69 9.83 1.33
CA PRO A 124 21.41 10.97 2.20
C PRO A 124 22.34 10.97 3.43
N LEU A 125 22.88 12.14 3.77
CA LEU A 125 23.69 12.38 4.96
C LEU A 125 22.94 13.15 6.03
N SER A 126 22.23 14.21 5.62
CA SER A 126 21.43 15.02 6.53
C SER A 126 20.23 15.64 5.84
N ILE A 127 19.23 15.98 6.65
CA ILE A 127 18.10 16.81 6.24
C ILE A 127 18.02 17.99 7.20
N GLU A 128 18.12 19.18 6.63
CA GLU A 128 17.91 20.43 7.36
C GLU A 128 16.55 21.01 7.01
N GLN A 129 15.86 21.53 8.02
CA GLN A 129 14.56 22.17 7.82
C GLN A 129 14.52 23.52 8.56
N SER A 130 13.84 24.48 7.93
CA SER A 130 13.52 25.77 8.55
C SER A 130 12.07 26.16 8.26
N THR A 131 11.49 26.90 9.19
CA THR A 131 10.26 27.65 8.93
C THR A 131 10.61 29.00 8.31
N ALA A 132 9.64 29.70 7.71
CA ALA A 132 9.84 31.00 7.07
C ALA A 132 10.58 32.06 7.93
N HIS A 133 10.55 31.91 9.24
CA HIS A 133 11.14 32.85 10.19
C HIS A 133 11.96 32.16 11.32
N GLY A 134 12.18 30.86 11.21
CA GLY A 134 12.91 30.06 12.18
C GLY A 134 14.34 29.76 11.74
N PRO A 135 15.18 29.26 12.66
CA PRO A 135 16.49 28.78 12.33
C PRO A 135 16.47 27.53 11.45
N ASP A 136 17.55 27.30 10.72
CA ASP A 136 17.83 26.05 10.08
C ASP A 136 18.19 25.01 11.14
N LEU A 137 17.43 23.91 11.19
CA LEU A 137 17.64 22.81 12.12
C LEU A 137 17.93 21.52 11.34
N CYS A 138 19.01 20.85 11.69
CA CYS A 138 19.28 19.52 11.19
C CYS A 138 18.34 18.52 11.89
N ILE A 139 17.33 18.06 11.17
CA ILE A 139 16.27 17.22 11.75
C ILE A 139 16.50 15.71 11.54
N GLU A 140 17.38 15.36 10.60
CA GLU A 140 17.79 13.97 10.38
C GLU A 140 19.27 13.87 10.05
N ARG A 141 19.92 12.78 10.55
CA ARG A 141 21.28 12.38 10.18
C ARG A 141 21.34 10.89 9.92
N PHE A 142 22.08 10.53 8.88
CA PHE A 142 22.20 9.16 8.38
C PHE A 142 23.64 8.67 8.49
N TYR A 143 23.84 7.48 9.03
CA TYR A 143 25.15 6.87 9.24
C TYR A 143 25.19 5.49 8.59
N TYR A 144 26.16 5.28 7.73
CA TYR A 144 26.30 4.07 6.94
C TYR A 144 27.50 3.24 7.37
N GLY A 145 27.35 1.92 7.33
CA GLY A 145 28.46 1.01 7.58
C GLY A 145 29.53 1.13 6.52
N SER A 146 30.80 1.18 6.97
CA SER A 146 31.98 1.13 6.12
C SER A 146 32.29 -0.28 5.64
N CYS A 147 33.36 -0.48 4.87
CA CYS A 147 33.78 -1.78 4.31
C CYS A 147 34.79 -2.53 5.20
N GLY A 148 34.95 -2.17 6.48
CA GLY A 148 35.86 -2.83 7.42
C GLY A 148 35.33 -4.20 7.90
N PRO A 149 36.22 -5.08 8.43
CA PRO A 149 35.83 -6.39 8.95
C PRO A 149 34.74 -6.34 10.03
N GLU A 150 34.75 -5.31 10.88
CA GLU A 150 33.78 -5.07 11.94
C GLU A 150 32.37 -4.81 11.38
N PHE A 151 32.26 -4.18 10.20
CA PHE A 151 31.00 -3.95 9.49
C PHE A 151 30.56 -5.19 8.72
N SER A 152 31.47 -5.86 8.03
CA SER A 152 31.15 -7.04 7.21
C SER A 152 30.64 -8.22 8.04
N GLN A 153 31.15 -8.42 9.26
CA GLN A 153 30.68 -9.47 10.17
C GLN A 153 29.21 -9.30 10.59
N ARG A 154 28.68 -8.08 10.47
CA ARG A 154 27.30 -7.73 10.83
C ARG A 154 26.42 -7.46 9.60
N ASN A 155 26.96 -7.67 8.41
CA ASN A 155 26.35 -7.30 7.12
C ASN A 155 26.02 -5.79 7.03
N HIS A 156 26.83 -4.93 7.66
CA HIS A 156 26.62 -3.49 7.71
C HIS A 156 27.19 -2.75 6.48
N CYS A 157 28.05 -3.37 5.68
CA CYS A 157 28.76 -2.68 4.61
C CYS A 157 27.79 -1.96 3.66
N GLY A 158 27.88 -0.63 3.62
CA GLY A 158 27.02 0.23 2.81
C GLY A 158 25.59 0.38 3.30
N GLN A 159 25.15 -0.36 4.32
CA GLN A 159 23.80 -0.28 4.89
C GLN A 159 23.67 0.93 5.81
N LEU A 160 22.44 1.46 5.94
CA LEU A 160 22.10 2.45 6.95
C LEU A 160 22.08 1.77 8.32
N ILE A 161 23.05 2.09 9.18
CA ILE A 161 23.22 1.43 10.48
C ILE A 161 22.69 2.25 11.64
N ARG A 162 22.66 3.60 11.50
CA ARG A 162 22.10 4.51 12.49
C ARG A 162 21.42 5.68 11.79
N HIS A 163 20.23 6.01 12.25
CA HIS A 163 19.43 7.12 11.75
C HIS A 163 18.93 7.94 12.95
N ALA A 164 19.40 9.15 13.08
CA ALA A 164 18.84 10.12 13.99
C ALA A 164 17.71 10.86 13.27
N ASP A 165 16.47 10.66 13.68
CA ASP A 165 15.26 11.19 13.05
C ASP A 165 14.49 12.16 13.96
N THR A 166 13.30 12.57 13.54
CA THR A 166 12.45 13.54 14.28
C THR A 166 11.92 13.04 15.62
N ALA A 167 12.05 11.76 15.95
CA ALA A 167 11.58 11.18 17.22
C ALA A 167 12.69 10.59 18.09
N GLY A 168 13.93 10.51 17.57
CA GLY A 168 15.05 9.94 18.30
C GLY A 168 16.05 9.25 17.39
N VAL A 169 16.66 8.17 17.87
CA VAL A 169 17.64 7.39 17.12
C VAL A 169 17.12 5.99 16.88
N HIS A 170 17.15 5.55 15.64
CA HIS A 170 16.98 4.17 15.21
C HIS A 170 18.34 3.61 14.78
N ALA A 171 18.71 2.44 15.29
CA ALA A 171 19.96 1.78 14.93
C ALA A 171 19.75 0.29 14.67
N VAL A 172 20.46 -0.25 13.67
CA VAL A 172 20.43 -1.66 13.31
C VAL A 172 21.76 -2.29 13.69
N ALA A 173 21.73 -3.24 14.63
CA ALA A 173 22.92 -3.91 15.13
C ALA A 173 23.40 -5.05 14.21
N HIS A 174 22.49 -5.72 13.51
CA HIS A 174 22.77 -6.83 12.62
C HIS A 174 21.76 -6.89 11.47
N PHE A 175 22.23 -7.14 10.25
CA PHE A 175 21.41 -7.48 9.10
C PHE A 175 21.54 -8.96 8.75
N GLY A 176 20.45 -9.55 8.26
CA GLY A 176 20.45 -10.87 7.62
C GLY A 176 21.09 -10.84 6.22
N LEU A 177 21.31 -12.02 5.64
CA LEU A 177 21.86 -12.15 4.30
C LEU A 177 20.99 -11.50 3.21
N GLN A 178 19.70 -11.38 3.45
CA GLN A 178 18.71 -10.75 2.56
C GLN A 178 18.54 -9.24 2.81
N GLY A 179 19.34 -8.65 3.71
CA GLY A 179 19.29 -7.24 4.04
C GLY A 179 18.20 -6.85 5.05
N ALA A 180 17.41 -7.81 5.57
CA ALA A 180 16.45 -7.55 6.63
C ALA A 180 17.17 -7.35 7.98
N PRO A 181 16.71 -6.43 8.85
CA PRO A 181 17.27 -6.26 10.19
C PRO A 181 17.02 -7.51 11.04
N LEU A 182 18.06 -8.05 11.69
CA LEU A 182 17.96 -9.13 12.68
C LEU A 182 17.86 -8.57 14.09
N GLU A 183 18.47 -7.44 14.33
CA GLU A 183 18.41 -6.72 15.60
C GLU A 183 18.44 -5.22 15.32
N GLU A 184 17.42 -4.52 15.80
CA GLU A 184 17.33 -3.06 15.77
C GLU A 184 17.00 -2.50 17.14
N SER A 185 17.34 -1.24 17.36
CA SER A 185 17.03 -0.52 18.58
C SER A 185 16.47 0.87 18.30
N ARG A 186 15.60 1.32 19.18
CA ARG A 186 15.04 2.67 19.18
C ARG A 186 15.33 3.34 20.52
N ARG A 187 15.81 4.61 20.48
CA ARG A 187 15.86 5.52 21.64
C ARG A 187 15.08 6.78 21.28
N PHE A 188 14.25 7.27 22.18
CA PHE A 188 13.42 8.45 21.95
C PHE A 188 14.11 9.72 22.43
N LEU A 189 13.76 10.85 21.82
CA LEU A 189 14.10 12.17 22.33
C LEU A 189 13.49 12.38 23.72
N THR A 190 14.20 13.04 24.63
CA THR A 190 13.66 13.43 25.93
C THR A 190 12.49 14.40 25.75
N GLU A 191 12.67 15.40 24.89
CA GLU A 191 11.69 16.43 24.63
C GLU A 191 10.79 16.09 23.43
N PHE A 192 9.60 16.68 23.39
CA PHE A 192 8.68 16.59 22.24
C PHE A 192 8.92 17.69 21.18
N GLU A 193 9.76 18.68 21.50
CA GLU A 193 10.18 19.70 20.54
C GLU A 193 11.58 19.39 20.06
N HIS A 194 11.76 19.34 18.74
CA HIS A 194 13.05 19.03 18.15
C HIS A 194 13.97 20.26 18.14
N VAL A 195 15.15 20.11 18.71
CA VAL A 195 16.13 21.19 18.84
C VAL A 195 17.23 21.17 17.77
N GLY A 196 17.20 20.23 16.85
CA GLY A 196 18.24 19.98 15.85
C GLY A 196 19.29 18.97 16.32
N TRP A 197 19.71 18.10 15.39
CA TRP A 197 20.75 17.11 15.66
C TRP A 197 22.14 17.72 15.50
N PRO A 198 22.97 17.74 16.56
CA PRO A 198 24.39 18.12 16.47
C PRO A 198 25.15 17.11 15.58
N ALA A 199 26.35 17.53 15.11
CA ALA A 199 27.18 16.65 14.30
C ALA A 199 27.85 15.54 15.11
N ASN A 200 28.15 15.82 16.40
CA ASN A 200 28.82 14.90 17.32
C ASN A 200 27.80 13.90 17.91
N GLU A 201 28.13 12.62 17.88
CA GLU A 201 27.24 11.56 18.37
C GLU A 201 27.04 11.59 19.91
N ASP A 202 28.08 11.96 20.68
CA ASP A 202 27.97 12.11 22.16
C ASP A 202 26.96 13.22 22.52
N GLU A 203 26.98 14.34 21.77
CA GLU A 203 26.00 15.42 21.93
C GLU A 203 24.57 15.00 21.50
N GLN A 204 24.44 14.14 20.46
CA GLN A 204 23.16 13.57 20.08
C GLN A 204 22.60 12.67 21.18
N ASP A 205 23.45 11.84 21.78
CA ASP A 205 23.05 10.93 22.86
C ASP A 205 22.57 11.66 24.12
N ALA A 206 23.05 12.87 24.35
CA ALA A 206 22.56 13.73 25.44
C ALA A 206 21.12 14.25 25.23
N LEU A 207 20.60 14.24 23.99
CA LEU A 207 19.22 14.62 23.69
C LEU A 207 18.23 13.47 23.91
N LEU A 208 18.71 12.24 24.04
CA LEU A 208 17.89 11.05 24.15
C LEU A 208 17.52 10.76 25.60
N GLU A 209 16.42 10.04 25.79
CA GLU A 209 16.01 9.54 27.11
C GLU A 209 17.18 8.79 27.77
N PRO A 210 17.61 9.17 29.00
CA PRO A 210 18.75 8.57 29.68
C PRO A 210 18.38 7.18 30.22
N GLY A 211 19.40 6.30 30.31
CA GLY A 211 19.29 4.97 30.89
C GLY A 211 19.29 3.85 29.84
N ALA A 212 19.89 2.71 30.19
CA ALA A 212 19.97 1.54 29.34
C ALA A 212 18.59 0.87 29.17
N ASP A 213 17.67 1.05 30.10
CA ASP A 213 16.28 0.60 30.05
C ASP A 213 15.42 1.40 29.05
N LYS A 214 15.94 2.52 28.52
CA LYS A 214 15.31 3.33 27.47
C LYS A 214 15.84 3.04 26.06
N ILE A 215 16.63 1.97 25.92
CA ILE A 215 17.04 1.42 24.62
C ILE A 215 16.12 0.26 24.30
N TYR A 216 15.19 0.50 23.40
CA TYR A 216 14.15 -0.47 23.01
C TYR A 216 14.64 -1.35 21.86
N THR A 217 15.09 -2.58 22.16
CA THR A 217 15.68 -3.49 21.18
C THR A 217 14.69 -4.57 20.76
N THR A 218 14.49 -4.71 19.46
CA THR A 218 13.68 -5.77 18.84
C THR A 218 14.58 -6.70 18.03
N ARG A 219 14.30 -8.02 18.06
CA ARG A 219 15.06 -9.05 17.34
C ARG A 219 14.16 -9.91 16.48
N TRP A 220 14.67 -10.35 15.34
CA TRP A 220 13.96 -11.24 14.42
C TRP A 220 14.82 -12.42 13.99
N GLN A 221 14.12 -13.52 13.65
CA GLN A 221 14.65 -14.63 12.90
C GLN A 221 13.76 -14.87 11.70
N TYR A 222 14.38 -15.02 10.54
CA TYR A 222 13.68 -15.22 9.28
C TYR A 222 13.98 -16.60 8.71
N SER A 223 13.02 -17.12 7.94
CA SER A 223 13.25 -18.30 7.09
C SER A 223 14.21 -17.95 5.95
N VAL A 224 14.63 -18.98 5.20
CA VAL A 224 15.43 -18.78 3.97
C VAL A 224 14.66 -18.04 2.86
N LEU A 225 13.33 -17.98 2.94
CA LEU A 225 12.47 -17.26 2.00
C LEU A 225 12.12 -15.84 2.48
N GLY A 226 12.53 -15.47 3.71
CA GLY A 226 12.32 -14.14 4.28
C GLY A 226 11.08 -14.01 5.18
N GLU A 227 10.32 -15.12 5.43
CA GLU A 227 9.21 -15.08 6.39
C GLU A 227 9.73 -14.94 7.82
N SER A 228 9.07 -14.11 8.63
CA SER A 228 9.39 -13.96 10.04
C SER A 228 9.01 -15.22 10.82
N LEU A 229 9.98 -15.95 11.34
CA LEU A 229 9.77 -17.14 12.18
C LEU A 229 9.64 -16.79 13.66
N LEU A 230 10.41 -15.81 14.11
CA LEU A 230 10.45 -15.35 15.50
C LEU A 230 10.66 -13.84 15.53
N GLN A 231 9.90 -13.17 16.36
CA GLN A 231 10.12 -11.77 16.74
C GLN A 231 10.17 -11.69 18.28
N ILE A 232 11.23 -11.10 18.82
CA ILE A 232 11.34 -10.77 20.24
C ILE A 232 11.28 -9.25 20.37
N ASP A 233 10.24 -8.75 21.03
CA ASP A 233 10.04 -7.31 21.17
C ASP A 233 10.93 -6.70 22.28
N ALA A 234 10.90 -5.39 22.39
CA ALA A 234 11.74 -4.64 23.32
C ALA A 234 11.47 -4.91 24.80
N ALA A 235 10.37 -5.57 25.14
CA ALA A 235 10.06 -6.02 26.51
C ALA A 235 10.37 -7.49 26.74
N GLY A 236 10.94 -8.19 25.75
CA GLY A 236 11.30 -9.60 25.82
C GLY A 236 10.15 -10.57 25.55
N HIS A 237 9.01 -10.09 25.06
CA HIS A 237 7.93 -10.97 24.62
C HIS A 237 8.24 -11.50 23.23
N ALA A 238 8.00 -12.80 23.00
CA ALA A 238 8.35 -13.46 21.74
C ALA A 238 7.09 -13.90 20.98
N ARG A 239 7.05 -13.61 19.69
CA ARG A 239 6.05 -14.13 18.76
C ARG A 239 6.71 -15.13 17.84
N ARG A 240 6.10 -16.30 17.70
CA ARG A 240 6.57 -17.36 16.83
C ARG A 240 5.51 -17.66 15.78
N TYR A 241 5.97 -17.87 14.55
CA TYR A 241 5.10 -18.13 13.40
C TYR A 241 5.53 -19.44 12.72
N ARG A 242 4.56 -20.16 12.21
CA ARG A 242 4.77 -21.34 11.37
C ARG A 242 4.01 -21.16 10.07
N TYR A 243 4.69 -21.50 9.00
CA TYR A 243 4.16 -21.41 7.64
C TYR A 243 4.06 -22.80 7.03
N ASP A 244 3.14 -22.98 6.11
CA ASP A 244 3.02 -24.18 5.30
C ASP A 244 4.07 -24.20 4.16
N LEU A 245 4.02 -25.25 3.31
CA LEU A 245 4.93 -25.38 2.16
C LEU A 245 4.71 -24.32 1.07
N ALA A 246 3.58 -23.67 1.05
CA ALA A 246 3.25 -22.57 0.13
C ALA A 246 3.67 -21.20 0.67
N GLY A 247 4.25 -21.13 1.88
CA GLY A 247 4.62 -19.88 2.55
C GLY A 247 3.43 -19.17 3.21
N GLN A 248 2.29 -19.82 3.35
CA GLN A 248 1.10 -19.27 3.99
C GLN A 248 1.15 -19.53 5.50
N LEU A 249 0.68 -18.57 6.31
CA LEU A 249 0.68 -18.69 7.77
C LEU A 249 -0.22 -19.85 8.19
N GLU A 250 0.33 -20.81 8.95
CA GLU A 250 -0.40 -21.96 9.49
C GLU A 250 -0.80 -21.76 10.96
N ALA A 251 0.12 -21.21 11.76
CA ALA A 251 -0.11 -20.99 13.18
C ALA A 251 0.79 -19.89 13.76
N ALA A 252 0.33 -19.26 14.84
CA ALA A 252 1.06 -18.24 15.56
C ALA A 252 0.95 -18.44 17.08
N TRP A 253 2.06 -18.16 17.78
CA TRP A 253 2.18 -18.25 19.23
C TRP A 253 2.75 -16.98 19.84
N LEU A 254 2.44 -16.77 21.12
CA LEU A 254 3.00 -15.70 21.94
C LEU A 254 3.59 -16.28 23.22
N VAL A 255 4.82 -15.88 23.53
CA VAL A 255 5.48 -16.11 24.80
C VAL A 255 5.60 -14.75 25.50
N VAL A 256 4.93 -14.57 26.61
CA VAL A 256 5.18 -13.41 27.49
C VAL A 256 6.48 -13.70 28.23
N ALA A 257 7.34 -12.68 28.39
CA ALA A 257 8.63 -12.86 29.06
C ALA A 257 8.48 -13.66 30.37
N ASP A 258 9.29 -14.72 30.50
CA ASP A 258 9.32 -15.65 31.64
C ASP A 258 8.03 -16.49 31.85
N LYS A 259 7.19 -16.67 30.80
CA LYS A 259 5.96 -17.47 30.89
C LYS A 259 5.88 -18.53 29.81
N ASP A 260 4.91 -19.44 29.95
CA ASP A 260 4.61 -20.48 28.98
C ASP A 260 4.10 -19.92 27.66
N GLU A 261 4.38 -20.63 26.60
CA GLU A 261 3.92 -20.33 25.24
C GLU A 261 2.40 -20.50 25.13
N ARG A 262 1.75 -19.52 24.50
CA ARG A 262 0.30 -19.51 24.24
C ARG A 262 0.04 -19.56 22.74
N LEU A 263 -0.76 -20.52 22.30
CA LEU A 263 -1.24 -20.58 20.93
C LEU A 263 -2.26 -19.44 20.72
N LEU A 264 -2.04 -18.62 19.68
CA LEU A 264 -2.93 -17.52 19.32
C LEU A 264 -3.89 -17.90 18.20
N VAL A 265 -3.37 -18.55 17.15
CA VAL A 265 -4.14 -19.00 15.98
C VAL A 265 -3.53 -20.28 15.43
N SER A 266 -4.38 -21.19 14.97
CA SER A 266 -4.01 -22.44 14.28
C SER A 266 -5.06 -22.82 13.22
N ASP A 267 -4.82 -23.94 12.57
CA ASP A 267 -5.75 -24.59 11.64
C ASP A 267 -6.24 -23.60 10.55
N GLN A 268 -5.32 -22.74 10.04
CA GLN A 268 -5.63 -21.83 8.95
C GLN A 268 -5.76 -22.61 7.64
N MET A 269 -6.84 -22.37 6.94
CA MET A 269 -7.14 -22.97 5.65
C MET A 269 -7.35 -21.86 4.61
N TYR A 270 -6.78 -22.06 3.43
CA TYR A 270 -6.83 -21.11 2.35
C TYR A 270 -7.52 -21.69 1.12
N ASN A 271 -8.27 -20.87 0.40
CA ASN A 271 -8.81 -21.26 -0.89
C ASN A 271 -7.75 -21.21 -2.00
N ALA A 272 -8.14 -21.60 -3.22
CA ALA A 272 -7.25 -21.59 -4.38
C ALA A 272 -6.73 -20.19 -4.77
N SER A 273 -7.40 -19.12 -4.34
CA SER A 273 -6.99 -17.73 -4.54
C SER A 273 -6.09 -17.19 -3.39
N GLY A 274 -5.72 -18.04 -2.42
CA GLY A 274 -4.91 -17.66 -1.27
C GLY A 274 -5.66 -16.89 -0.18
N LYS A 275 -7.00 -16.81 -0.24
CA LYS A 275 -7.81 -16.19 0.81
C LYS A 275 -8.11 -17.17 1.93
N ILE A 276 -8.10 -16.68 3.16
CA ILE A 276 -8.42 -17.51 4.33
C ILE A 276 -9.89 -17.89 4.31
N GLU A 277 -10.19 -19.20 4.37
CA GLU A 277 -11.54 -19.75 4.50
C GLU A 277 -11.86 -20.19 5.93
N GLN A 278 -10.85 -20.54 6.71
CA GLN A 278 -11.00 -20.94 8.10
C GLN A 278 -9.76 -20.56 8.91
N GLU A 279 -9.98 -20.18 10.15
CA GLU A 279 -8.95 -20.13 11.19
C GLU A 279 -9.54 -20.49 12.54
N LYS A 280 -8.70 -21.02 13.44
CA LYS A 280 -9.05 -21.32 14.80
C LYS A 280 -8.23 -20.49 15.77
N ALA A 281 -8.88 -19.60 16.48
CA ALA A 281 -8.27 -18.80 17.52
C ALA A 281 -7.90 -19.62 18.77
N GLY A 282 -6.88 -19.19 19.52
CA GLY A 282 -6.40 -19.87 20.71
C GLY A 282 -7.44 -20.01 21.83
N ASN A 283 -8.47 -19.16 21.85
CA ASN A 283 -9.61 -19.28 22.74
C ASN A 283 -10.67 -20.31 22.27
N GLY A 284 -10.40 -21.04 21.20
CA GLY A 284 -11.23 -22.10 20.65
C GLY A 284 -12.35 -21.61 19.72
N VAL A 285 -12.39 -20.34 19.36
CA VAL A 285 -13.30 -19.82 18.34
C VAL A 285 -12.83 -20.28 16.97
N ILE A 286 -13.75 -20.76 16.15
CA ILE A 286 -13.52 -21.10 14.75
C ILE A 286 -14.21 -20.03 13.91
N SER A 287 -13.43 -19.29 13.14
CA SER A 287 -13.91 -18.31 12.15
C SER A 287 -13.88 -18.92 10.76
N MET A 288 -14.93 -18.68 9.98
CA MET A 288 -15.07 -19.19 8.61
C MET A 288 -15.51 -18.06 7.68
N TRP A 289 -14.90 -18.02 6.50
CA TRP A 289 -15.23 -17.09 5.42
C TRP A 289 -15.68 -17.87 4.19
N THR A 290 -16.80 -17.49 3.65
CA THR A 290 -17.31 -18.05 2.39
C THR A 290 -17.27 -16.98 1.31
N TYR A 291 -16.75 -17.36 0.16
CA TYR A 291 -16.61 -16.49 -1.00
C TYR A 291 -17.52 -16.98 -2.14
N ASP A 292 -17.98 -16.04 -2.96
CA ASP A 292 -18.71 -16.36 -4.17
C ASP A 292 -17.74 -16.99 -5.19
N PRO A 293 -18.04 -18.19 -5.73
CA PRO A 293 -17.15 -18.84 -6.68
C PRO A 293 -17.05 -18.14 -8.05
N ALA A 294 -17.95 -17.21 -8.37
CA ALA A 294 -17.96 -16.51 -9.65
C ALA A 294 -17.07 -15.26 -9.66
N ASP A 295 -17.00 -14.54 -8.53
CA ASP A 295 -16.29 -13.26 -8.45
C ASP A 295 -15.40 -13.09 -7.21
N ASP A 296 -15.28 -14.17 -6.41
CA ASP A 296 -14.44 -14.27 -5.21
C ASP A 296 -14.74 -13.18 -4.14
N ARG A 297 -15.98 -12.65 -4.13
CA ARG A 297 -16.46 -11.73 -3.10
C ARG A 297 -16.89 -12.49 -1.85
N MET A 298 -16.60 -11.92 -0.68
CA MET A 298 -17.02 -12.52 0.58
C MET A 298 -18.53 -12.48 0.74
N ARG A 299 -19.17 -13.65 0.84
CA ARG A 299 -20.62 -13.79 1.05
C ARG A 299 -20.98 -13.88 2.53
N GLN A 300 -20.14 -14.52 3.31
CA GLN A 300 -20.41 -14.71 4.73
C GLN A 300 -19.12 -14.76 5.52
N LEU A 301 -19.16 -14.17 6.71
CA LEU A 301 -18.16 -14.28 7.76
C LEU A 301 -18.86 -14.80 9.01
N SER A 302 -18.44 -15.93 9.54
CA SER A 302 -19.02 -16.49 10.76
C SER A 302 -17.94 -16.90 11.77
N ALA A 303 -18.23 -16.72 13.05
CA ALA A 303 -17.36 -17.14 14.15
C ALA A 303 -18.17 -17.90 15.21
N ARG A 304 -17.67 -19.07 15.63
CA ARG A 304 -18.38 -19.99 16.54
C ARG A 304 -17.45 -20.63 17.56
N LYS A 305 -17.96 -20.87 18.76
CA LYS A 305 -17.32 -21.75 19.76
C LYS A 305 -18.29 -22.84 20.16
N GLY A 306 -18.01 -24.09 19.76
CA GLY A 306 -18.96 -25.19 19.92
C GLY A 306 -20.32 -24.88 19.25
N GLY A 307 -21.40 -24.96 19.99
CA GLY A 307 -22.75 -24.60 19.51
C GLY A 307 -23.10 -23.11 19.57
N ARG A 308 -22.25 -22.24 20.16
CA ARG A 308 -22.50 -20.82 20.33
C ARG A 308 -22.03 -20.03 19.11
N VAL A 309 -22.94 -19.34 18.42
CA VAL A 309 -22.62 -18.39 17.34
C VAL A 309 -22.25 -17.06 18.01
N LEU A 310 -21.08 -16.52 17.64
CA LEU A 310 -20.56 -15.27 18.16
C LEU A 310 -20.70 -14.13 17.13
N GLN A 311 -20.54 -14.45 15.84
CA GLN A 311 -20.71 -13.56 14.71
C GLN A 311 -21.22 -14.37 13.51
N ASP A 312 -22.14 -13.80 12.72
CA ASP A 312 -22.59 -14.39 11.44
C ASP A 312 -23.06 -13.26 10.52
N LEU A 313 -22.10 -12.62 9.83
CA LEU A 313 -22.35 -11.50 8.93
C LEU A 313 -22.54 -12.02 7.50
N ARG A 314 -23.63 -11.62 6.85
CA ARG A 314 -23.91 -11.93 5.44
C ARG A 314 -23.99 -10.67 4.63
N TYR A 315 -23.36 -10.72 3.45
CA TYR A 315 -23.21 -9.57 2.57
C TYR A 315 -23.92 -9.82 1.25
N ASP A 316 -24.75 -8.86 0.83
CA ASP A 316 -25.30 -8.79 -0.52
C ASP A 316 -24.66 -7.64 -1.28
N TYR A 317 -24.39 -7.90 -2.56
CA TYR A 317 -23.69 -6.95 -3.43
C TYR A 317 -24.55 -6.54 -4.62
N ASP A 318 -24.31 -5.33 -5.13
CA ASP A 318 -24.73 -4.97 -6.46
C ASP A 318 -23.79 -5.61 -7.53
N PRO A 319 -24.12 -5.52 -8.83
CA PRO A 319 -23.30 -6.14 -9.88
C PRO A 319 -21.86 -5.65 -9.95
N VAL A 320 -21.56 -4.42 -9.51
CA VAL A 320 -20.20 -3.84 -9.52
C VAL A 320 -19.43 -4.08 -8.23
N GLY A 321 -20.09 -4.63 -7.19
CA GLY A 321 -19.46 -5.03 -5.94
C GLY A 321 -19.66 -4.06 -4.77
N ASN A 322 -20.56 -3.09 -4.86
CA ASN A 322 -20.94 -2.33 -3.68
C ASN A 322 -21.83 -3.19 -2.78
N ILE A 323 -21.58 -3.15 -1.47
CA ILE A 323 -22.41 -3.84 -0.48
C ILE A 323 -23.74 -3.09 -0.35
N ILE A 324 -24.84 -3.76 -0.65
CA ILE A 324 -26.21 -3.20 -0.52
C ILE A 324 -26.89 -3.60 0.78
N SER A 325 -26.47 -4.73 1.38
CA SER A 325 -26.91 -5.13 2.72
C SER A 325 -25.82 -5.88 3.48
N MET A 326 -25.85 -5.73 4.81
CA MET A 326 -25.10 -6.52 5.77
C MET A 326 -26.08 -6.98 6.86
N ASP A 327 -26.28 -8.29 6.97
CA ASP A 327 -27.21 -8.93 7.89
C ASP A 327 -26.42 -9.73 8.94
N ASP A 328 -26.57 -9.37 10.22
CA ASP A 328 -25.93 -10.08 11.35
C ASP A 328 -26.88 -11.13 11.94
N GLN A 329 -26.81 -12.34 11.42
CA GLN A 329 -27.63 -13.47 11.86
C GLN A 329 -27.30 -13.98 13.29
N SER A 330 -26.23 -13.48 13.90
CA SER A 330 -25.91 -13.80 15.30
C SER A 330 -26.75 -13.00 16.31
N GLN A 331 -27.41 -11.94 15.85
CA GLN A 331 -28.17 -11.02 16.71
C GLN A 331 -29.68 -11.27 16.63
N PRO A 332 -30.39 -11.17 17.75
CA PRO A 332 -31.85 -11.28 17.74
C PRO A 332 -32.50 -10.02 17.16
N VAL A 333 -33.66 -10.22 16.56
CA VAL A 333 -34.60 -9.12 16.31
C VAL A 333 -35.09 -8.58 17.64
N THR A 334 -35.04 -7.26 17.86
CA THR A 334 -35.49 -6.59 19.08
C THR A 334 -36.63 -5.63 18.78
N TRP A 335 -37.19 -5.02 19.83
CA TRP A 335 -38.23 -4.04 19.72
C TRP A 335 -37.88 -2.84 20.57
N PHE A 336 -37.93 -1.65 20.00
CA PHE A 336 -37.72 -0.39 20.71
C PHE A 336 -38.88 0.56 20.43
N ALA A 337 -39.52 1.13 21.46
CA ALA A 337 -40.64 2.05 21.32
C ALA A 337 -41.74 1.54 20.35
N ASN A 338 -42.11 0.26 20.43
CA ASN A 338 -43.04 -0.45 19.54
C ASN A 338 -42.61 -0.57 18.07
N GLN A 339 -41.36 -0.27 17.73
CA GLN A 339 -40.79 -0.50 16.41
C GLN A 339 -39.94 -1.74 16.42
N ARG A 340 -40.05 -2.55 15.37
CA ARG A 340 -39.18 -3.71 15.11
C ARG A 340 -37.80 -3.21 14.72
N VAL A 341 -36.77 -3.77 15.33
CA VAL A 341 -35.36 -3.44 15.11
C VAL A 341 -34.65 -4.71 14.62
N ASP A 342 -34.39 -4.76 13.34
CA ASP A 342 -33.71 -5.87 12.68
C ASP A 342 -32.18 -5.64 12.69
N PRO A 343 -31.37 -6.71 12.83
CA PRO A 343 -29.91 -6.60 12.80
C PRO A 343 -29.36 -6.49 11.36
N ILE A 344 -29.99 -5.67 10.52
CA ILE A 344 -29.67 -5.51 9.11
C ILE A 344 -29.32 -4.05 8.84
N ASN A 345 -28.15 -3.83 8.24
CA ASN A 345 -27.77 -2.55 7.66
C ASN A 345 -28.04 -2.58 6.15
N ARG A 346 -28.62 -1.50 5.60
CA ARG A 346 -28.85 -1.37 4.15
C ARG A 346 -28.22 -0.10 3.63
N TYR A 347 -27.73 -0.16 2.40
CA TYR A 347 -26.94 0.90 1.78
C TYR A 347 -27.46 1.19 0.37
N CYS A 348 -27.52 2.48 0.01
CA CYS A 348 -27.82 2.92 -1.34
C CYS A 348 -26.75 3.86 -1.85
N TYR A 349 -26.48 3.80 -3.15
CA TYR A 349 -25.44 4.54 -3.82
C TYR A 349 -26.00 5.33 -5.00
N ASP A 350 -25.31 6.43 -5.37
CA ASP A 350 -25.53 7.14 -6.62
C ASP A 350 -24.81 6.44 -7.81
N SER A 351 -24.93 7.00 -8.99
CA SER A 351 -24.30 6.45 -10.20
C SER A 351 -22.78 6.57 -10.21
N LEU A 352 -22.18 7.32 -9.30
CA LEU A 352 -20.72 7.42 -9.09
C LEU A 352 -20.24 6.53 -7.93
N TYR A 353 -21.14 5.66 -7.44
CA TYR A 353 -20.90 4.73 -6.32
C TYR A 353 -20.65 5.43 -4.98
N GLN A 354 -21.05 6.71 -4.83
CA GLN A 354 -21.01 7.41 -3.56
C GLN A 354 -22.19 6.99 -2.68
N LEU A 355 -21.97 6.77 -1.38
CA LEU A 355 -23.01 6.36 -0.45
C LEU A 355 -23.98 7.52 -0.20
N ILE A 356 -25.25 7.36 -0.57
CA ILE A 356 -26.29 8.38 -0.41
C ILE A 356 -27.28 8.09 0.71
N SER A 357 -27.43 6.83 1.12
CA SER A 357 -28.34 6.45 2.21
C SER A 357 -27.84 5.20 2.93
N ALA A 358 -28.05 5.16 4.25
CA ALA A 358 -27.83 3.97 5.07
C ALA A 358 -28.86 3.87 6.18
N THR A 359 -29.28 2.63 6.46
CA THR A 359 -30.09 2.28 7.64
C THR A 359 -29.34 1.30 8.51
N GLY A 360 -29.66 1.26 9.79
CA GLY A 360 -29.06 0.34 10.74
C GLY A 360 -29.56 0.61 12.16
N ARG A 361 -28.76 0.23 13.14
CA ARG A 361 -29.10 0.35 14.57
C ARG A 361 -28.18 1.33 15.29
N GLU A 362 -28.71 2.05 16.24
CA GLU A 362 -28.00 3.00 17.09
C GLU A 362 -28.54 3.04 18.51
N VAL A 363 -27.78 3.60 19.45
CA VAL A 363 -28.29 3.97 20.77
C VAL A 363 -28.83 5.41 20.74
N ALA A 364 -29.94 5.68 21.44
CA ALA A 364 -30.56 6.99 21.45
C ALA A 364 -29.60 8.11 21.91
N SER A 365 -28.58 7.82 22.71
CA SER A 365 -27.58 8.78 23.19
C SER A 365 -26.41 9.01 22.21
N ALA A 366 -26.36 8.35 21.03
CA ALA A 366 -25.31 8.57 20.06
C ALA A 366 -25.32 10.02 19.57
N GLY A 367 -24.16 10.65 19.46
CA GLY A 367 -23.98 12.04 19.04
C GLY A 367 -23.46 12.18 17.63
N ASN A 368 -23.44 13.43 17.12
CA ASN A 368 -22.86 13.80 15.84
C ASN A 368 -21.49 14.50 16.00
N GLY A 369 -20.79 14.24 17.10
CA GLY A 369 -19.50 14.87 17.42
C GLY A 369 -18.37 13.85 17.62
N PRO A 370 -17.20 14.30 18.07
CA PRO A 370 -16.03 13.46 18.26
C PRO A 370 -16.14 12.46 19.42
N GLY A 371 -17.11 12.64 20.34
CA GLY A 371 -17.27 11.79 21.52
C GLY A 371 -17.92 10.45 21.21
N LEU A 372 -17.58 9.44 22.01
CA LEU A 372 -18.29 8.16 21.99
C LEU A 372 -19.68 8.30 22.61
N PRO A 373 -20.67 7.51 22.14
CA PRO A 373 -21.97 7.44 22.80
C PRO A 373 -21.87 6.81 24.18
N GLY A 374 -22.94 6.89 24.99
CA GLY A 374 -23.00 6.23 26.29
C GLY A 374 -22.82 4.71 26.17
N LEU A 375 -21.94 4.13 27.00
CA LEU A 375 -21.74 2.70 27.08
C LEU A 375 -23.01 2.00 27.60
N ILE A 376 -23.43 0.94 26.93
CA ILE A 376 -24.43 0.00 27.43
C ILE A 376 -23.72 -1.12 28.22
N SER A 377 -23.89 -1.11 29.57
CA SER A 377 -23.34 -2.15 30.43
C SER A 377 -24.38 -2.48 31.52
N PRO A 378 -24.75 -3.77 31.68
CA PRO A 378 -24.33 -4.92 30.87
C PRO A 378 -24.84 -4.87 29.43
N VAL A 379 -24.37 -5.80 28.60
CA VAL A 379 -24.75 -5.91 27.17
C VAL A 379 -26.26 -6.12 27.02
N ASP A 380 -26.93 -5.22 26.32
CA ASP A 380 -28.38 -5.24 26.13
C ASP A 380 -28.77 -4.69 24.75
N PRO A 381 -28.91 -5.54 23.72
CA PRO A 381 -29.33 -5.12 22.38
C PRO A 381 -30.73 -4.53 22.29
N SER A 382 -31.60 -4.74 23.28
CA SER A 382 -32.97 -4.19 23.30
C SER A 382 -33.01 -2.65 23.45
N ARG A 383 -31.88 -2.03 23.81
CA ARG A 383 -31.71 -0.59 23.89
C ARG A 383 -31.39 0.10 22.56
N LEU A 384 -31.27 -0.67 21.48
CA LEU A 384 -31.00 -0.15 20.14
C LEU A 384 -32.31 0.23 19.45
N GLN A 385 -32.24 1.32 18.68
CA GLN A 385 -33.28 1.81 17.78
C GLN A 385 -32.79 1.83 16.34
N ASN A 386 -33.74 1.91 15.39
CA ASN A 386 -33.40 2.07 13.98
C ASN A 386 -32.94 3.53 13.71
N TYR A 387 -32.01 3.69 12.77
CA TYR A 387 -31.69 4.99 12.20
C TYR A 387 -31.80 4.97 10.67
N LEU A 388 -31.98 6.16 10.10
CA LEU A 388 -31.78 6.45 8.68
C LEU A 388 -30.85 7.65 8.57
N GLN A 389 -29.75 7.48 7.84
CA GLN A 389 -28.85 8.57 7.45
C GLN A 389 -28.87 8.74 5.93
N THR A 390 -28.85 10.01 5.47
CA THR A 390 -28.70 10.34 4.05
C THR A 390 -27.62 11.40 3.85
N TRP A 391 -26.95 11.35 2.70
CA TRP A 391 -25.87 12.27 2.34
C TRP A 391 -26.07 12.86 0.95
N SER A 392 -25.65 14.13 0.80
CA SER A 392 -25.59 14.82 -0.47
C SER A 392 -24.17 15.33 -0.73
N TYR A 393 -23.77 15.27 -2.00
CA TYR A 393 -22.43 15.65 -2.44
C TYR A 393 -22.48 16.70 -3.53
N ASP A 394 -21.48 17.60 -3.57
CA ASP A 394 -21.28 18.55 -4.66
C ASP A 394 -20.60 17.86 -5.88
N ALA A 395 -20.28 18.64 -6.91
CA ALA A 395 -19.65 18.11 -8.13
C ALA A 395 -18.20 17.65 -7.94
N GLY A 396 -17.50 18.14 -6.91
CA GLY A 396 -16.15 17.71 -6.52
C GLY A 396 -16.16 16.52 -5.55
N GLY A 397 -17.36 16.03 -5.18
CA GLY A 397 -17.52 14.94 -4.21
C GLY A 397 -17.32 15.39 -2.75
N ASN A 398 -17.43 16.67 -2.45
CA ASN A 398 -17.49 17.12 -1.07
C ASN A 398 -18.86 16.78 -0.47
N ARG A 399 -18.89 16.23 0.75
CA ARG A 399 -20.12 16.00 1.49
C ARG A 399 -20.64 17.35 1.97
N ILE A 400 -21.77 17.81 1.40
CA ILE A 400 -22.36 19.12 1.71
C ILE A 400 -23.47 19.03 2.75
N GLU A 401 -24.11 17.86 2.88
CA GLU A 401 -25.20 17.62 3.81
C GLU A 401 -25.19 16.19 4.33
N GLN A 402 -25.50 16.03 5.61
CA GLN A 402 -25.85 14.76 6.24
C GLN A 402 -27.13 14.96 7.03
N ARG A 403 -28.17 14.18 6.70
CA ARG A 403 -29.40 14.11 7.46
C ARG A 403 -29.47 12.86 8.31
N HIS A 404 -30.16 12.94 9.42
CA HIS A 404 -30.43 11.85 10.32
C HIS A 404 -31.89 11.82 10.68
N SER A 405 -32.52 10.63 10.87
CA SER A 405 -33.92 10.49 11.20
C SER A 405 -34.34 11.25 12.47
N ASP A 406 -33.52 11.23 13.49
CA ASP A 406 -33.86 11.69 14.83
C ASP A 406 -32.94 12.82 15.39
N ARG A 407 -32.11 13.42 14.52
CA ARG A 407 -31.13 14.44 14.91
C ARG A 407 -31.08 15.58 13.92
N PRO A 408 -30.60 16.76 14.34
CA PRO A 408 -30.37 17.87 13.43
C PRO A 408 -29.47 17.50 12.27
N SER A 409 -29.77 17.99 11.07
CA SER A 409 -28.95 17.85 9.88
C SER A 409 -27.62 18.58 10.03
N HIS A 410 -26.58 18.01 9.50
CA HIS A 410 -25.27 18.63 9.41
C HIS A 410 -25.04 19.16 8.00
N PHE A 411 -24.70 20.43 7.91
CA PHE A 411 -24.35 21.09 6.67
C PHE A 411 -22.87 21.46 6.70
N MET A 412 -22.22 21.37 5.55
CA MET A 412 -20.84 21.79 5.36
C MET A 412 -20.77 22.87 4.29
N ASP A 413 -20.15 23.98 4.61
CA ASP A 413 -19.81 25.02 3.65
C ASP A 413 -18.46 24.70 3.03
N ILE A 414 -18.40 24.68 1.70
CA ILE A 414 -17.21 24.40 0.93
C ILE A 414 -16.70 25.69 0.31
N ALA A 415 -15.40 25.92 0.41
CA ALA A 415 -14.78 27.11 -0.17
C ALA A 415 -15.03 27.17 -1.69
N PRO A 416 -15.34 28.36 -2.24
CA PRO A 416 -15.69 28.48 -3.66
C PRO A 416 -14.52 28.10 -4.60
N ASP A 417 -13.29 28.27 -4.15
CA ASP A 417 -12.04 28.12 -4.90
C ASP A 417 -11.22 26.87 -4.52
N SER A 418 -11.67 26.07 -3.55
CA SER A 418 -10.96 24.86 -3.10
C SER A 418 -11.93 23.83 -2.51
N ASN A 419 -11.45 22.62 -2.17
CA ASN A 419 -12.26 21.60 -1.47
C ASN A 419 -12.17 21.73 0.06
N ARG A 420 -11.68 22.84 0.61
CA ARG A 420 -11.72 23.12 2.05
C ARG A 420 -13.15 23.24 2.52
N GLY A 421 -13.49 22.55 3.59
CA GLY A 421 -14.87 22.50 4.12
C GLY A 421 -14.92 22.77 5.60
N LEU A 422 -15.92 23.53 6.03
CA LEU A 422 -16.22 23.84 7.42
C LEU A 422 -17.66 23.47 7.75
N VAL A 423 -17.90 23.00 8.96
CA VAL A 423 -19.27 22.78 9.45
C VAL A 423 -19.99 24.13 9.50
N ARG A 424 -21.17 24.19 8.87
CA ARG A 424 -22.01 25.40 8.87
C ARG A 424 -22.48 25.70 10.29
N VAL A 425 -22.25 26.93 10.71
CA VAL A 425 -22.78 27.47 11.96
C VAL A 425 -23.80 28.53 11.59
N GLU A 426 -25.05 28.40 12.07
CA GLU A 426 -26.12 29.32 11.77
C GLU A 426 -25.74 30.75 12.17
N GLY A 427 -25.97 31.71 11.27
CA GLY A 427 -25.68 33.13 11.48
C GLY A 427 -24.19 33.51 11.47
N LYS A 428 -23.27 32.56 11.07
CA LYS A 428 -21.83 32.83 10.98
C LYS A 428 -21.32 32.50 9.58
N GLU A 429 -20.69 33.46 8.93
CA GLU A 429 -19.98 33.21 7.67
C GLU A 429 -18.71 32.37 7.90
N PRO A 430 -18.41 31.40 7.02
CA PRO A 430 -17.22 30.57 7.15
C PRO A 430 -15.97 31.36 6.82
N ASP A 431 -14.97 31.31 7.70
CA ASP A 431 -13.64 31.89 7.46
C ASP A 431 -12.63 30.78 7.17
N PHE A 432 -12.48 30.45 5.88
CA PHE A 432 -11.54 29.41 5.43
C PHE A 432 -10.08 29.85 5.63
N GLY A 433 -9.76 31.15 5.51
CA GLY A 433 -8.40 31.68 5.68
C GLY A 433 -7.92 31.55 7.13
N ALA A 434 -8.81 31.85 8.10
CA ALA A 434 -8.48 31.66 9.52
C ALA A 434 -8.46 30.17 9.92
N SER A 435 -9.28 29.34 9.29
CA SER A 435 -9.47 27.93 9.69
C SER A 435 -8.46 26.96 9.10
N PHE A 436 -7.83 27.27 7.97
CA PHE A 436 -6.78 26.47 7.33
C PHE A 436 -5.48 27.25 7.24
N ASP A 437 -4.35 26.52 7.25
CA ASP A 437 -3.06 27.08 6.90
C ASP A 437 -2.86 27.13 5.37
N SER A 438 -1.71 27.66 4.91
CA SER A 438 -1.40 27.76 3.48
C SER A 438 -1.18 26.41 2.81
N ASN A 439 -0.83 25.37 3.58
CA ASN A 439 -0.67 24.00 3.11
C ASN A 439 -2.02 23.21 3.16
N GLY A 440 -3.12 23.86 3.58
CA GLY A 440 -4.46 23.25 3.63
C GLY A 440 -4.74 22.43 4.89
N ASN A 441 -3.88 22.46 5.89
CA ASN A 441 -4.14 21.75 7.14
C ASN A 441 -5.17 22.54 7.98
N LEU A 442 -6.14 21.82 8.57
CA LEU A 442 -7.12 22.41 9.46
C LEU A 442 -6.45 22.87 10.77
N LYS A 443 -6.71 24.12 11.21
CA LYS A 443 -6.13 24.70 12.43
C LYS A 443 -6.98 24.57 13.67
N VAL A 444 -8.28 24.31 13.52
CA VAL A 444 -9.24 24.20 14.61
C VAL A 444 -10.09 22.96 14.39
N LEU A 445 -9.99 22.00 15.29
CA LEU A 445 -10.70 20.71 15.17
C LEU A 445 -12.19 20.86 15.47
N VAL A 446 -12.48 21.40 16.63
CA VAL A 446 -13.80 21.89 17.08
C VAL A 446 -13.59 23.22 17.82
N PRO A 447 -14.61 24.05 18.00
CA PRO A 447 -14.44 25.33 18.68
C PRO A 447 -13.67 25.22 20.00
N GLY A 448 -12.53 25.94 20.09
CA GLY A 448 -11.63 25.95 21.25
C GLY A 448 -10.50 24.90 21.22
N GLN A 449 -10.50 23.99 20.25
CA GLN A 449 -9.44 22.98 20.09
C GLN A 449 -8.52 23.34 18.91
N LEU A 450 -7.42 24.00 19.22
CA LEU A 450 -6.41 24.40 18.24
C LEU A 450 -5.52 23.22 17.89
N MET A 451 -5.12 23.14 16.62
CA MET A 451 -4.17 22.18 16.09
C MET A 451 -2.88 22.84 15.62
N ARG A 452 -1.77 22.18 15.84
CA ARG A 452 -0.44 22.56 15.33
C ARG A 452 0.08 21.48 14.40
N TRP A 453 0.77 21.88 13.36
CA TRP A 453 1.33 21.03 12.33
C TRP A 453 2.85 21.18 12.25
N THR A 454 3.57 20.08 11.96
CA THR A 454 5.01 20.09 11.69
C THR A 454 5.28 20.70 10.32
N VAL A 455 6.57 21.01 10.05
CA VAL A 455 7.05 21.42 8.72
C VAL A 455 6.71 20.37 7.63
N ARG A 456 6.55 19.11 8.02
CA ARG A 456 6.17 18.00 7.13
C ARG A 456 4.65 17.80 7.00
N ASN A 457 3.84 18.75 7.48
CA ASN A 457 2.37 18.68 7.49
C ASN A 457 1.80 17.48 8.28
N GLN A 458 2.52 17.05 9.32
CA GLN A 458 2.05 16.04 10.28
C GLN A 458 1.45 16.74 11.49
N LEU A 459 0.38 16.19 12.05
CA LEU A 459 -0.27 16.74 13.23
C LEU A 459 0.67 16.65 14.45
N ALA A 460 1.12 17.78 14.95
CA ALA A 460 2.05 17.84 16.08
C ALA A 460 1.34 17.86 17.44
N GLU A 461 0.25 18.65 17.53
CA GLU A 461 -0.47 18.85 18.79
C GLU A 461 -1.93 19.20 18.53
N VAL A 462 -2.80 18.73 19.44
CA VAL A 462 -4.19 19.18 19.57
C VAL A 462 -4.37 19.70 20.99
N ILE A 463 -4.76 20.96 21.14
CA ILE A 463 -5.11 21.54 22.43
C ILE A 463 -6.55 21.12 22.74
N LEU A 464 -6.73 20.28 23.76
CA LEU A 464 -8.03 19.76 24.17
C LEU A 464 -8.80 20.77 25.04
N VAL A 465 -8.09 21.41 25.97
CA VAL A 465 -8.64 22.49 26.83
C VAL A 465 -7.61 23.61 26.92
N HIS A 466 -7.96 24.78 26.43
CA HIS A 466 -7.13 25.97 26.59
C HIS A 466 -7.27 26.56 27.99
N ARG A 467 -6.13 26.79 28.69
CA ARG A 467 -6.06 27.31 30.05
C ARG A 467 -5.23 28.58 30.11
N PRO A 468 -5.84 29.78 30.14
CA PRO A 468 -5.08 31.02 30.28
C PRO A 468 -4.24 31.03 31.57
N GLY A 469 -2.89 31.15 31.44
CA GLY A 469 -1.96 31.22 32.56
C GLY A 469 -1.62 29.86 33.22
N ALA A 470 -2.01 28.74 32.64
CA ALA A 470 -1.63 27.40 33.07
C ALA A 470 -1.30 26.51 31.89
N GLU A 471 -0.73 25.33 32.12
CA GLU A 471 -0.51 24.33 31.08
C GLU A 471 -1.85 23.87 30.50
N ASN A 472 -1.91 23.84 29.15
CA ASN A 472 -3.11 23.36 28.46
C ASN A 472 -3.26 21.85 28.58
N ASP A 473 -4.50 21.36 28.60
CA ASP A 473 -4.71 19.96 28.34
C ASP A 473 -4.49 19.76 26.83
N SER A 474 -3.56 18.87 26.46
CA SER A 474 -3.21 18.68 25.05
C SER A 474 -2.83 17.21 24.76
N GLU A 475 -2.86 16.85 23.48
CA GLU A 475 -2.28 15.61 22.98
C GLU A 475 -1.25 15.94 21.90
N ARG A 476 -0.02 15.44 22.08
CA ARG A 476 1.14 15.66 21.20
C ARG A 476 1.59 14.38 20.55
N TYR A 477 2.18 14.50 19.38
CA TYR A 477 2.60 13.35 18.56
C TYR A 477 4.02 13.54 18.04
N LEU A 478 4.81 12.44 18.01
CA LEU A 478 6.10 12.37 17.33
C LEU A 478 6.05 11.25 16.28
N TYR A 479 6.72 11.52 15.18
CA TYR A 479 6.80 10.65 14.02
C TYR A 479 8.24 10.26 13.72
N ASP A 480 8.45 9.10 13.14
CA ASP A 480 9.74 8.70 12.60
C ASP A 480 10.01 9.35 11.22
N SER A 481 11.14 9.01 10.63
CA SER A 481 11.53 9.46 9.28
C SER A 481 10.57 9.00 8.17
N ALA A 482 9.92 7.84 8.35
CA ALA A 482 8.90 7.34 7.41
C ALA A 482 7.56 8.06 7.54
N GLY A 483 7.41 8.95 8.52
CA GLY A 483 6.18 9.68 8.78
C GLY A 483 5.17 8.93 9.63
N LEU A 484 5.55 7.79 10.22
CA LEU A 484 4.70 7.01 11.11
C LEU A 484 4.83 7.48 12.56
N ARG A 485 3.70 7.52 13.26
CA ARG A 485 3.65 7.93 14.67
C ARG A 485 4.32 6.89 15.56
N VAL A 486 5.36 7.31 16.28
CA VAL A 486 6.11 6.43 17.19
C VAL A 486 5.95 6.82 18.67
N ARG A 487 5.44 8.02 18.96
CA ARG A 487 5.16 8.45 20.33
C ARG A 487 3.95 9.36 20.39
N LYS A 488 3.12 9.20 21.45
CA LYS A 488 1.98 10.04 21.76
C LYS A 488 2.02 10.42 23.22
N LEU A 489 1.77 11.69 23.54
CA LEU A 489 1.73 12.21 24.91
C LEU A 489 0.46 13.05 25.09
N ARG A 490 -0.39 12.67 26.02
CA ARG A 490 -1.51 13.45 26.50
C ARG A 490 -1.17 14.04 27.86
N THR A 491 -1.38 15.35 27.99
CA THR A 491 -1.22 16.11 29.25
C THR A 491 -2.60 16.54 29.73
N LEU A 492 -2.90 16.34 30.99
CA LEU A 492 -4.17 16.68 31.65
C LEU A 492 -3.91 17.37 32.98
N LEU A 493 -4.54 18.50 33.22
CA LEU A 493 -4.54 19.11 34.53
C LEU A 493 -5.76 18.62 35.34
N ALA A 494 -5.54 17.74 36.30
CA ALA A 494 -6.54 17.20 37.21
C ALA A 494 -6.38 17.82 38.61
N ALA A 495 -7.35 18.64 39.04
CA ALA A 495 -7.35 19.39 40.29
C ALA A 495 -6.15 20.36 40.42
N LYS A 496 -4.96 19.93 40.79
CA LYS A 496 -3.72 20.71 40.86
C LYS A 496 -2.50 19.92 40.42
N VAL A 497 -2.72 18.74 39.85
CA VAL A 497 -1.66 17.82 39.45
C VAL A 497 -1.77 17.58 37.95
N THR A 498 -0.67 17.77 37.25
CA THR A 498 -0.58 17.43 35.82
C THR A 498 -0.38 15.92 35.68
N ARG A 499 -1.35 15.24 35.06
CA ARG A 499 -1.22 13.82 34.72
C ARG A 499 -0.78 13.70 33.27
N LYS A 500 0.09 12.74 33.00
CA LYS A 500 0.61 12.41 31.67
C LYS A 500 0.16 11.00 31.30
N VAL A 501 -0.38 10.84 30.10
CA VAL A 501 -0.65 9.55 29.49
C VAL A 501 0.20 9.45 28.24
N GLN A 502 1.13 8.50 28.22
CA GLN A 502 2.07 8.35 27.13
C GLN A 502 1.97 6.99 26.48
N VAL A 503 2.16 6.96 25.16
CA VAL A 503 2.29 5.73 24.37
C VAL A 503 3.56 5.78 23.56
N ARG A 504 4.38 4.73 23.62
CA ARG A 504 5.50 4.45 22.73
C ARG A 504 5.11 3.28 21.85
N TYR A 505 5.18 3.50 20.53
CA TYR A 505 4.88 2.51 19.50
C TYR A 505 6.18 1.88 19.03
N LEU A 506 6.32 0.57 19.22
CA LEU A 506 7.49 -0.24 18.86
C LEU A 506 7.03 -1.42 18.00
N PRO A 507 7.92 -2.11 17.29
CA PRO A 507 7.52 -3.25 16.47
C PRO A 507 6.76 -4.32 17.26
N GLY A 508 5.42 -4.37 17.09
CA GLY A 508 4.49 -5.28 17.73
C GLY A 508 4.24 -5.05 19.22
N LEU A 509 4.74 -3.96 19.80
CA LEU A 509 4.58 -3.62 21.23
C LEU A 509 4.20 -2.14 21.37
N GLU A 510 3.17 -1.86 22.16
CA GLU A 510 2.92 -0.52 22.67
C GLU A 510 3.21 -0.49 24.14
N ILE A 511 4.00 0.47 24.60
CA ILE A 511 4.21 0.74 26.03
C ILE A 511 3.36 1.96 26.37
N ARG A 512 2.32 1.72 27.18
CA ARG A 512 1.39 2.75 27.64
C ARG A 512 1.63 3.03 29.11
N THR A 513 1.86 4.28 29.46
CA THR A 513 2.05 4.72 30.84
C THR A 513 1.06 5.83 31.18
N GLU A 514 0.55 5.83 32.40
CA GLU A 514 -0.30 6.88 32.95
C GLU A 514 0.19 7.22 34.37
N GLY A 515 0.40 8.49 34.66
CA GLY A 515 0.82 8.94 36.02
C GLY A 515 0.99 10.44 36.12
N ALA A 516 1.40 10.92 37.29
CA ALA A 516 1.73 12.31 37.54
C ALA A 516 3.26 12.49 37.59
N ASP A 517 3.86 12.37 38.78
CA ASP A 517 5.32 12.44 38.97
C ASP A 517 5.99 11.09 38.70
N THR A 518 5.25 10.02 38.88
CA THR A 518 5.66 8.63 38.62
C THR A 518 4.60 7.97 37.76
N ASP A 519 4.96 6.92 37.02
CA ASP A 519 4.00 6.12 36.29
C ASP A 519 3.16 5.27 37.26
N ASP A 520 1.87 5.62 37.44
CA ASP A 520 0.92 4.90 38.26
C ASP A 520 0.45 3.60 37.61
N GLU A 521 0.36 3.63 36.25
CA GLU A 521 0.01 2.48 35.42
C GLU A 521 1.06 2.28 34.33
N VAL A 522 1.58 1.05 34.18
CA VAL A 522 2.46 0.65 33.09
C VAL A 522 1.86 -0.58 32.42
N LEU A 523 1.37 -0.39 31.20
CA LEU A 523 0.71 -1.41 30.39
C LEU A 523 1.48 -1.67 29.09
N HIS A 524 1.81 -2.92 28.83
CA HIS A 524 2.29 -3.41 27.54
C HIS A 524 1.11 -3.94 26.74
N VAL A 525 0.88 -3.39 25.56
CA VAL A 525 -0.09 -3.93 24.61
C VAL A 525 0.69 -4.64 23.50
N ILE A 526 0.60 -5.96 23.50
CA ILE A 526 1.32 -6.81 22.57
C ILE A 526 0.34 -7.23 21.49
N THR A 527 0.54 -6.75 20.27
CA THR A 527 -0.34 -7.04 19.15
C THR A 527 0.29 -8.10 18.25
N THR A 528 -0.49 -9.10 17.88
CA THR A 528 -0.13 -10.13 16.91
C THR A 528 -1.21 -10.19 15.86
N GLN A 529 -0.87 -9.81 14.64
CA GLN A 529 -1.73 -10.07 13.48
C GLN A 529 -1.45 -11.49 13.02
N ALA A 530 -2.44 -12.36 13.13
CA ALA A 530 -2.33 -13.77 12.76
C ALA A 530 -3.52 -14.12 11.84
N GLY A 531 -3.27 -14.14 10.55
CA GLY A 531 -4.33 -14.27 9.55
C GLY A 531 -5.21 -13.01 9.51
N ARG A 532 -6.53 -13.20 9.55
CA ARG A 532 -7.49 -12.09 9.64
C ARG A 532 -7.77 -11.66 11.07
N SER A 533 -7.45 -12.49 12.05
CA SER A 533 -7.67 -12.16 13.46
C SER A 533 -6.54 -11.30 14.01
N SER A 534 -6.91 -10.21 14.66
CA SER A 534 -6.01 -9.42 15.50
C SER A 534 -6.13 -9.89 16.95
N VAL A 535 -5.02 -10.38 17.51
CA VAL A 535 -4.95 -10.79 18.91
C VAL A 535 -4.09 -9.81 19.67
N ARG A 536 -4.64 -9.26 20.75
CA ARG A 536 -3.92 -8.33 21.63
C ARG A 536 -3.82 -8.94 23.03
N LEU A 537 -2.62 -8.87 23.60
CA LEU A 537 -2.41 -9.16 25.00
C LEU A 537 -2.19 -7.85 25.75
N LEU A 538 -2.99 -7.61 26.77
CA LEU A 538 -2.77 -6.56 27.76
C LEU A 538 -1.97 -7.15 28.89
N HIS A 539 -0.72 -6.70 29.06
CA HIS A 539 0.18 -7.15 30.12
C HIS A 539 0.55 -5.97 31.02
N TRP A 540 0.01 -5.95 32.24
CA TRP A 540 0.33 -4.89 33.22
C TRP A 540 1.64 -5.18 33.92
N LYS A 541 2.55 -4.26 33.85
CA LYS A 541 3.75 -4.24 34.69
C LYS A 541 3.41 -3.67 36.06
N GLU A 542 2.70 -2.54 36.09
CA GLU A 542 2.30 -1.80 37.28
C GLU A 542 0.89 -1.25 37.15
N GLY A 543 0.22 -0.92 38.26
CA GLY A 543 -1.06 -0.21 38.26
C GLY A 543 -2.27 -0.96 37.70
N ARG A 544 -2.23 -2.29 37.71
CA ARG A 544 -3.31 -3.13 37.16
C ARG A 544 -4.65 -2.88 37.85
N PRO A 545 -5.74 -2.62 37.12
CA PRO A 545 -7.10 -2.59 37.68
C PRO A 545 -7.45 -3.93 38.34
N SER A 546 -8.07 -3.88 39.52
CA SER A 546 -8.41 -5.10 40.29
C SER A 546 -9.36 -6.05 39.56
N GLU A 547 -10.19 -5.50 38.66
CA GLU A 547 -11.20 -6.25 37.91
C GLU A 547 -10.62 -7.00 36.68
N ILE A 548 -9.38 -6.75 36.29
CA ILE A 548 -8.74 -7.33 35.11
C ILE A 548 -7.57 -8.20 35.51
N SER A 549 -7.36 -9.33 34.86
CA SER A 549 -6.18 -10.19 35.07
C SER A 549 -4.90 -9.46 34.62
N LYS A 550 -3.74 -9.83 35.21
CA LYS A 550 -2.43 -9.26 34.84
C LYS A 550 -2.11 -9.42 33.35
N ASP A 551 -2.56 -10.50 32.77
CA ASP A 551 -2.43 -10.83 31.35
C ASP A 551 -3.83 -11.11 30.82
N GLN A 552 -4.36 -10.23 30.00
CA GLN A 552 -5.65 -10.42 29.38
C GLN A 552 -5.50 -10.51 27.86
N LEU A 553 -5.69 -11.70 27.29
CA LEU A 553 -5.81 -11.88 25.85
C LEU A 553 -7.16 -11.34 25.37
N ARG A 554 -7.13 -10.61 24.26
CA ARG A 554 -8.28 -10.09 23.55
C ARG A 554 -8.24 -10.52 22.10
N TYR A 555 -9.23 -11.27 21.69
CA TYR A 555 -9.43 -11.73 20.33
C TYR A 555 -10.46 -10.83 19.67
N SER A 556 -10.05 -10.13 18.61
CA SER A 556 -10.96 -9.27 17.83
C SER A 556 -11.66 -10.09 16.77
N LEU A 557 -12.99 -9.94 16.65
CA LEU A 557 -13.76 -10.38 15.50
C LEU A 557 -14.17 -9.13 14.72
N ASP A 558 -13.59 -9.01 13.54
CA ASP A 558 -13.70 -7.82 12.72
C ASP A 558 -14.77 -7.98 11.64
N ASP A 559 -15.24 -6.87 11.06
CA ASP A 559 -16.07 -6.87 9.85
C ASP A 559 -15.22 -6.98 8.58
N LEU A 560 -15.83 -6.82 7.40
CA LEU A 560 -15.15 -6.87 6.11
C LEU A 560 -14.07 -5.78 5.97
N LEU A 561 -14.28 -4.60 6.56
CA LEU A 561 -13.34 -3.47 6.53
C LEU A 561 -12.21 -3.59 7.56
N GLY A 562 -12.23 -4.62 8.42
CA GLY A 562 -11.32 -4.77 9.55
C GLY A 562 -11.70 -3.90 10.75
N SER A 563 -12.94 -3.44 10.83
CA SER A 563 -13.43 -2.72 12.01
C SER A 563 -13.63 -3.70 13.17
N SER A 564 -13.05 -3.39 14.34
CA SER A 564 -13.14 -4.23 15.53
C SER A 564 -14.56 -4.20 16.11
N ALA A 565 -15.40 -5.17 15.70
CA ALA A 565 -16.78 -5.27 16.15
C ALA A 565 -16.87 -5.90 17.53
N LEU A 566 -16.33 -7.11 17.73
CA LEU A 566 -16.34 -7.78 19.02
C LEU A 566 -14.91 -7.97 19.56
N GLU A 567 -14.75 -7.85 20.86
CA GLU A 567 -13.57 -8.32 21.58
C GLU A 567 -13.97 -9.44 22.54
N LEU A 568 -13.27 -10.56 22.48
CA LEU A 568 -13.50 -11.75 23.28
C LEU A 568 -12.28 -12.03 24.16
N ASP A 569 -12.50 -12.60 25.35
CA ASP A 569 -11.42 -13.04 26.22
C ASP A 569 -10.92 -14.48 25.89
N GLU A 570 -10.06 -15.03 26.75
CA GLU A 570 -9.50 -16.38 26.63
C GLU A 570 -10.57 -17.49 26.69
N GLN A 571 -11.71 -17.22 27.34
CA GLN A 571 -12.85 -18.14 27.42
C GLN A 571 -13.83 -17.94 26.25
N ALA A 572 -13.54 -17.00 25.33
CA ALA A 572 -14.42 -16.51 24.27
C ALA A 572 -15.69 -15.86 24.82
N ASP A 573 -15.62 -15.29 26.01
CA ASP A 573 -16.69 -14.47 26.56
C ASP A 573 -16.51 -13.02 26.10
N LEU A 574 -17.65 -12.34 25.90
CA LEU A 574 -17.69 -11.00 25.34
C LEU A 574 -17.13 -9.96 26.33
N ILE A 575 -16.09 -9.24 25.91
CA ILE A 575 -15.57 -8.05 26.59
C ILE A 575 -16.29 -6.80 26.11
N SER A 576 -16.31 -6.59 24.78
CA SER A 576 -16.94 -5.44 24.14
C SER A 576 -17.59 -5.81 22.82
N TYR A 577 -18.65 -5.09 22.47
CA TYR A 577 -19.34 -5.19 21.20
C TYR A 577 -19.68 -3.78 20.71
N GLU A 578 -19.31 -3.45 19.46
CA GLU A 578 -19.42 -2.11 18.92
C GLU A 578 -19.98 -2.13 17.49
N GLY A 579 -20.88 -1.21 17.17
CA GLY A 579 -21.39 -0.97 15.84
C GLY A 579 -21.07 0.42 15.37
N TYR A 580 -20.77 0.54 14.09
CA TYR A 580 -20.32 1.79 13.47
C TYR A 580 -21.33 2.31 12.47
N TYR A 581 -21.41 3.66 12.38
CA TYR A 581 -22.00 4.32 11.23
C TYR A 581 -21.12 4.15 10.00
N PRO A 582 -21.65 4.31 8.79
CA PRO A 582 -20.88 4.14 7.56
C PRO A 582 -19.55 4.89 7.52
N TYR A 583 -19.53 6.13 7.99
CA TYR A 583 -18.32 6.96 8.04
C TYR A 583 -17.50 6.79 9.34
N GLY A 584 -17.67 5.68 10.06
CA GLY A 584 -16.80 5.28 11.16
C GLY A 584 -17.11 5.87 12.53
N GLY A 585 -18.12 6.74 12.66
CA GLY A 585 -18.61 7.13 13.97
C GLY A 585 -19.20 5.93 14.70
N THR A 586 -19.07 5.85 16.03
CA THR A 586 -19.69 4.78 16.83
C THR A 586 -21.19 5.02 16.96
N ALA A 587 -21.99 4.10 16.40
CA ALA A 587 -23.45 4.12 16.50
C ALA A 587 -23.94 3.62 17.87
N TRP A 588 -23.27 2.60 18.38
CA TRP A 588 -23.50 2.03 19.71
C TRP A 588 -22.31 1.20 20.14
N TRP A 589 -22.11 1.08 21.45
CA TRP A 589 -21.15 0.15 22.02
C TRP A 589 -21.64 -0.39 23.34
N MET A 590 -21.28 -1.65 23.59
CA MET A 590 -21.69 -2.43 24.74
C MET A 590 -20.47 -3.10 25.36
N GLY A 591 -20.49 -3.34 26.64
CA GLY A 591 -19.41 -4.03 27.31
C GLY A 591 -19.85 -4.66 28.61
N ARG A 592 -19.15 -5.71 29.04
CA ARG A 592 -19.44 -6.36 30.32
C ARG A 592 -19.01 -5.52 31.52
N SER A 593 -17.96 -4.68 31.35
CA SER A 593 -17.42 -3.82 32.41
C SER A 593 -16.97 -2.47 31.82
N GLN A 594 -17.22 -1.38 32.55
CA GLN A 594 -16.71 -0.04 32.18
C GLN A 594 -15.18 0.04 32.24
N VAL A 595 -14.55 -0.73 33.14
CA VAL A 595 -13.11 -0.76 33.30
C VAL A 595 -12.46 -1.46 32.11
N GLU A 596 -12.99 -2.61 31.68
CA GLU A 596 -12.40 -3.36 30.57
C GLU A 596 -12.51 -2.63 29.22
N VAL A 597 -13.63 -1.97 28.95
CA VAL A 597 -13.84 -1.24 27.66
C VAL A 597 -12.97 0.01 27.55
N LYS A 598 -12.41 0.54 28.65
CA LYS A 598 -11.41 1.63 28.63
C LYS A 598 -10.19 1.24 27.77
N TYR A 599 -9.85 -0.03 27.71
CA TYR A 599 -8.68 -0.56 26.99
C TYR A 599 -8.99 -1.04 25.57
N LYS A 600 -10.11 -0.61 24.97
CA LYS A 600 -10.38 -0.79 23.55
C LYS A 600 -9.84 0.40 22.78
N PHE A 601 -8.66 0.25 22.19
CA PHE A 601 -7.96 1.32 21.46
C PHE A 601 -8.27 1.30 19.96
N VAL A 602 -8.32 0.11 19.36
CA VAL A 602 -8.57 -0.10 17.93
C VAL A 602 -10.06 -0.27 17.67
N ARG A 603 -10.59 0.45 16.66
CA ARG A 603 -12.03 0.51 16.35
C ARG A 603 -12.28 0.39 14.84
N TYR A 604 -12.96 1.38 14.26
CA TYR A 604 -13.33 1.42 12.85
C TYR A 604 -12.12 1.24 11.93
N SER A 605 -12.29 0.40 10.88
CA SER A 605 -11.26 0.10 9.88
C SER A 605 -9.92 -0.37 10.48
N GLY A 606 -9.93 -0.95 11.70
CA GLY A 606 -8.73 -1.40 12.39
C GLY A 606 -7.80 -0.28 12.86
N LYS A 607 -8.30 0.95 12.99
CA LYS A 607 -7.50 2.13 13.35
C LYS A 607 -7.67 2.53 14.81
N GLU A 608 -6.60 3.13 15.38
CA GLU A 608 -6.65 3.68 16.73
C GLU A 608 -7.49 4.96 16.73
N LEU A 609 -8.45 5.04 17.66
CA LEU A 609 -9.22 6.25 17.96
C LEU A 609 -8.51 7.01 19.09
N ASP A 610 -8.06 8.22 18.79
CA ASP A 610 -7.45 9.11 19.78
C ASP A 610 -8.52 9.81 20.62
N VAL A 611 -8.13 10.37 21.76
CA VAL A 611 -9.04 11.11 22.65
C VAL A 611 -9.65 12.34 21.97
N THR A 612 -9.01 12.85 20.95
CA THR A 612 -9.50 13.92 20.06
C THR A 612 -10.71 13.51 19.23
N GLY A 613 -11.06 12.22 19.21
CA GLY A 613 -12.06 11.63 18.31
C GLY A 613 -11.55 11.35 16.90
N LEU A 614 -10.30 11.65 16.61
CA LEU A 614 -9.66 11.37 15.31
C LEU A 614 -9.19 9.93 15.23
N TYR A 615 -9.35 9.32 14.05
CA TYR A 615 -8.69 8.07 13.70
C TYR A 615 -7.32 8.32 13.09
N TYR A 616 -6.30 7.62 13.58
CA TYR A 616 -4.95 7.66 13.02
C TYR A 616 -4.78 6.60 11.93
N TYR A 617 -4.55 7.04 10.69
CA TYR A 617 -4.38 6.17 9.53
C TYR A 617 -2.91 6.03 9.04
N GLY A 618 -1.96 6.59 9.75
CA GLY A 618 -0.56 6.66 9.35
C GLY A 618 -0.19 8.06 8.87
N PHE A 619 -0.39 8.34 7.59
CA PHE A 619 -0.01 9.65 7.02
C PHE A 619 -1.06 10.75 7.20
N ARG A 620 -2.32 10.38 7.51
CA ARG A 620 -3.41 11.34 7.74
C ARG A 620 -4.22 10.99 8.99
N TYR A 621 -4.95 12.00 9.47
CA TYR A 621 -5.97 11.84 10.51
C TYR A 621 -7.36 12.06 9.93
N TYR A 622 -8.27 11.18 10.31
CA TYR A 622 -9.63 11.14 9.82
C TYR A 622 -10.61 11.56 10.91
N ALA A 623 -11.52 12.50 10.57
CA ALA A 623 -12.60 12.94 11.45
C ALA A 623 -13.93 12.29 11.04
N PRO A 624 -14.42 11.24 11.74
CA PRO A 624 -15.62 10.50 11.32
C PRO A 624 -16.90 11.36 11.31
N TRP A 625 -17.02 12.33 12.19
CA TRP A 625 -18.16 13.26 12.21
C TRP A 625 -18.14 14.23 11.03
N LEU A 626 -16.98 14.59 10.51
CA LEU A 626 -16.83 15.36 9.29
C LEU A 626 -16.93 14.48 8.04
N GLY A 627 -16.65 13.17 8.15
CA GLY A 627 -16.56 12.21 7.06
C GLY A 627 -15.47 12.56 6.05
N ARG A 628 -14.37 13.17 6.52
CA ARG A 628 -13.27 13.62 5.67
C ARG A 628 -11.95 13.69 6.42
N TRP A 629 -10.88 13.76 5.68
CA TRP A 629 -9.54 14.04 6.19
C TRP A 629 -9.45 15.48 6.71
N ILE A 630 -8.63 15.71 7.75
CA ILE A 630 -8.41 17.06 8.33
C ILE A 630 -7.20 17.78 7.70
N ASN A 631 -6.44 17.09 6.87
CA ASN A 631 -5.33 17.62 6.08
C ASN A 631 -5.38 17.05 4.66
N PRO A 632 -4.81 17.75 3.66
CA PRO A 632 -4.83 17.29 2.28
C PRO A 632 -3.95 16.05 2.09
N ASP A 633 -4.24 15.30 1.03
CA ASP A 633 -3.51 14.09 0.68
C ASP A 633 -2.03 14.40 0.39
N PRO A 634 -1.08 13.85 1.16
CA PRO A 634 0.35 14.03 0.88
C PRO A 634 0.78 13.37 -0.44
N ALA A 635 0.01 12.40 -0.95
CA ALA A 635 0.25 11.72 -2.22
C ALA A 635 -0.25 12.47 -3.46
N TRP A 636 -0.82 13.66 -3.30
CA TRP A 636 -1.14 14.61 -4.39
C TRP A 636 -2.00 14.08 -5.54
N GLY A 637 -3.19 13.60 -5.23
CA GLY A 637 -4.21 13.32 -6.25
C GLY A 637 -4.20 11.91 -6.82
N ILE A 638 -3.52 10.98 -6.17
CA ILE A 638 -3.66 9.54 -6.46
C ILE A 638 -5.12 9.11 -6.32
N ASP A 639 -5.80 9.58 -5.28
CA ASP A 639 -7.22 9.27 -5.02
C ASP A 639 -8.19 10.32 -5.57
N GLY A 640 -7.76 11.14 -6.53
CA GLY A 640 -8.53 12.17 -7.19
C GLY A 640 -8.14 13.60 -6.83
N LEU A 641 -8.88 14.58 -7.35
CA LEU A 641 -8.55 16.01 -7.21
C LEU A 641 -9.10 16.66 -5.93
N ASN A 642 -9.94 15.97 -5.17
CA ASN A 642 -10.39 16.39 -3.86
C ASN A 642 -9.54 15.72 -2.78
N PHE A 643 -8.56 16.44 -2.24
CA PHE A 643 -7.56 15.89 -1.32
C PHE A 643 -8.07 15.63 0.10
N TYR A 644 -9.33 15.97 0.39
CA TYR A 644 -9.95 15.71 1.69
C TYR A 644 -11.00 14.60 1.69
N LYS A 645 -11.33 14.05 0.50
CA LYS A 645 -12.38 13.06 0.35
C LYS A 645 -11.92 11.70 0.88
N MET A 646 -12.68 11.12 1.82
CA MET A 646 -12.42 9.79 2.36
C MET A 646 -12.95 8.71 1.42
N VAL A 647 -12.12 7.74 1.04
CA VAL A 647 -12.44 6.51 0.29
C VAL A 647 -13.49 6.69 -0.81
N ARG A 648 -13.34 7.76 -1.62
CA ARG A 648 -14.25 8.11 -2.74
C ARG A 648 -15.73 8.22 -2.33
N ASN A 649 -16.02 8.53 -1.07
CA ASN A 649 -17.35 8.53 -0.46
C ASN A 649 -18.05 7.16 -0.46
N ASN A 650 -17.30 6.05 -0.52
CA ASN A 650 -17.81 4.69 -0.37
C ASN A 650 -17.15 3.95 0.82
N PRO A 651 -17.45 4.36 2.05
CA PRO A 651 -16.80 3.87 3.26
C PRO A 651 -17.30 2.47 3.70
N ILE A 652 -18.14 1.82 2.90
CA ILE A 652 -18.66 0.46 3.17
C ILE A 652 -17.84 -0.60 2.44
N VAL A 653 -17.25 -0.24 1.30
CA VAL A 653 -16.51 -1.18 0.45
C VAL A 653 -15.03 -0.85 0.38
N LEU A 654 -14.71 0.46 0.30
CA LEU A 654 -13.35 0.91 0.15
C LEU A 654 -12.70 1.19 1.51
N ARG A 655 -11.43 0.81 1.60
CA ARG A 655 -10.57 1.03 2.76
C ARG A 655 -9.35 1.83 2.32
N ASP A 656 -8.87 2.70 3.19
CA ASP A 656 -7.57 3.35 3.06
C ASP A 656 -6.66 2.78 4.15
N GLU A 657 -5.59 2.08 3.77
CA GLU A 657 -4.73 1.39 4.74
C GLU A 657 -3.80 2.35 5.48
N PHE A 658 -3.30 3.37 4.78
CA PHE A 658 -2.26 4.26 5.32
C PHE A 658 -2.65 5.74 5.32
N GLY A 659 -3.84 6.07 4.89
CA GLY A 659 -4.25 7.47 4.71
C GLY A 659 -3.64 8.11 3.46
N LEU A 660 -3.46 7.36 2.36
CA LEU A 660 -2.89 7.82 1.10
C LEU A 660 -3.74 7.44 -0.11
N TYR A 661 -4.38 6.28 -0.08
CA TYR A 661 -5.07 5.73 -1.23
C TYR A 661 -6.24 4.84 -0.82
N SER A 662 -7.39 5.04 -1.46
CA SER A 662 -8.57 4.22 -1.27
C SER A 662 -8.64 3.09 -2.29
N GLY A 663 -8.64 1.86 -1.81
CA GLY A 663 -8.75 0.67 -2.65
C GLY A 663 -8.16 -0.56 -1.98
N VAL A 664 -8.24 -1.67 -2.67
CA VAL A 664 -7.58 -2.92 -2.28
C VAL A 664 -6.22 -2.96 -2.98
N GLY A 665 -5.25 -2.16 -2.54
CA GLY A 665 -3.96 -2.06 -3.20
C GLY A 665 -2.78 -2.02 -2.24
N ASP A 666 -1.70 -2.71 -2.59
CA ASP A 666 -0.42 -2.63 -1.90
C ASP A 666 0.27 -1.28 -2.18
N ILE A 667 1.04 -0.78 -1.20
CA ILE A 667 1.92 0.42 -1.33
C ILE A 667 2.84 0.33 -2.56
N ASP A 668 3.31 -0.87 -2.91
CA ASP A 668 4.18 -1.09 -4.06
C ASP A 668 3.56 -0.65 -5.40
N GLU A 669 2.22 -0.68 -5.53
CA GLU A 669 1.53 -0.23 -6.74
C GLU A 669 1.41 1.29 -6.81
N ILE A 670 1.29 1.96 -5.66
CA ILE A 670 1.40 3.42 -5.56
C ILE A 670 2.80 3.87 -6.01
N ALA A 671 3.84 3.12 -5.64
CA ALA A 671 5.21 3.37 -6.09
C ALA A 671 5.34 3.20 -7.62
N VAL A 672 4.67 2.22 -8.22
CA VAL A 672 4.65 2.04 -9.69
C VAL A 672 4.02 3.25 -10.40
N GLU A 673 2.89 3.76 -9.88
CA GLU A 673 2.25 4.94 -10.47
C GLU A 673 3.06 6.22 -10.25
N GLN A 674 3.59 6.43 -9.05
CA GLN A 674 4.28 7.68 -8.70
C GLN A 674 5.73 7.73 -9.19
N VAL A 675 6.47 6.64 -9.01
CA VAL A 675 7.92 6.63 -9.27
C VAL A 675 8.23 6.34 -10.73
N LEU A 676 7.46 5.45 -11.35
CA LEU A 676 7.70 5.02 -12.74
C LEU A 676 6.84 5.74 -13.77
N GLY A 677 5.87 6.56 -13.34
CA GLY A 677 4.99 7.32 -14.23
C GLY A 677 4.03 6.45 -15.06
N TYR A 678 3.66 5.28 -14.56
CA TYR A 678 2.64 4.41 -15.17
C TYR A 678 1.34 4.51 -14.39
N ARG A 679 0.21 4.47 -15.08
CA ARG A 679 -1.11 4.37 -14.48
C ARG A 679 -1.60 2.93 -14.53
N ILE A 680 -2.04 2.39 -13.40
CA ILE A 680 -2.62 1.05 -13.33
C ILE A 680 -4.00 1.09 -13.98
N LEU A 681 -4.20 0.31 -15.06
CA LEU A 681 -5.49 0.14 -15.73
C LEU A 681 -6.37 -0.92 -15.10
N GLY A 682 -5.76 -1.88 -14.41
CA GLY A 682 -6.45 -2.98 -13.74
C GLY A 682 -5.47 -4.03 -13.25
N ARG A 683 -5.94 -4.87 -12.34
CA ARG A 683 -5.20 -5.97 -11.74
C ARG A 683 -5.85 -7.28 -12.08
N GLY A 684 -5.02 -8.27 -12.33
CA GLY A 684 -5.51 -9.58 -12.65
C GLY A 684 -6.40 -9.59 -13.88
N ARG A 685 -6.79 -10.77 -14.26
CA ARG A 685 -7.58 -11.00 -15.49
C ARG A 685 -9.04 -10.57 -15.36
N SER A 686 -9.59 -10.59 -14.15
CA SER A 686 -10.98 -10.21 -13.88
C SER A 686 -11.30 -8.74 -14.16
N GLN A 687 -10.29 -7.87 -14.14
CA GLN A 687 -10.42 -6.43 -14.38
C GLN A 687 -10.13 -6.01 -15.82
N GLN A 688 -9.85 -6.97 -16.73
CA GLN A 688 -9.50 -6.70 -18.11
C GLN A 688 -10.63 -7.03 -19.07
N THR A 689 -10.58 -6.40 -20.26
CA THR A 689 -11.54 -6.75 -21.31
C THR A 689 -11.35 -8.20 -21.79
N PRO A 690 -12.39 -8.86 -22.29
CA PRO A 690 -12.24 -10.19 -22.87
C PRO A 690 -11.17 -10.29 -23.96
N SER A 691 -11.02 -9.25 -24.79
CA SER A 691 -9.97 -9.19 -25.82
C SER A 691 -8.58 -9.13 -25.24
N THR A 692 -8.33 -8.32 -24.20
CA THR A 692 -7.03 -8.23 -23.50
C THR A 692 -6.69 -9.58 -22.85
N ASN A 693 -7.64 -10.22 -22.20
CA ASN A 693 -7.44 -11.54 -21.60
C ASN A 693 -7.14 -12.62 -22.64
N LEU A 694 -7.83 -12.57 -23.78
CA LEU A 694 -7.57 -13.50 -24.89
C LEU A 694 -6.16 -13.35 -25.46
N LEU A 695 -5.66 -12.12 -25.61
CA LEU A 695 -4.30 -11.86 -26.09
C LEU A 695 -3.27 -12.33 -25.08
N LEU A 696 -3.49 -12.08 -23.79
CA LEU A 696 -2.62 -12.59 -22.74
C LEU A 696 -2.60 -14.12 -22.70
N ASP A 697 -3.77 -14.78 -22.81
CA ASP A 697 -3.87 -16.24 -22.88
C ASP A 697 -3.08 -16.80 -24.08
N ARG A 698 -3.21 -16.19 -25.24
CA ARG A 698 -2.44 -16.56 -26.43
C ARG A 698 -0.93 -16.39 -26.23
N GLY A 699 -0.51 -15.29 -25.61
CA GLY A 699 0.89 -15.03 -25.27
C GLY A 699 1.48 -16.06 -24.29
N LEU A 700 0.75 -16.34 -23.20
CA LEU A 700 1.15 -17.34 -22.21
C LEU A 700 1.21 -18.76 -22.79
N ASP A 701 0.20 -19.14 -23.57
CA ASP A 701 0.13 -20.43 -24.23
C ASP A 701 1.23 -20.59 -25.30
N ALA A 702 1.54 -19.52 -26.03
CA ALA A 702 2.66 -19.47 -26.96
C ALA A 702 4.00 -19.62 -26.22
N ALA A 703 4.22 -18.89 -25.12
CA ALA A 703 5.43 -18.98 -24.33
C ALA A 703 5.62 -20.40 -23.75
N GLN A 704 4.56 -21.00 -23.23
CA GLN A 704 4.59 -22.36 -22.70
C GLN A 704 4.94 -23.39 -23.78
N ARG A 705 4.34 -23.29 -24.97
CA ARG A 705 4.65 -24.17 -26.11
C ARG A 705 6.12 -24.04 -26.55
N VAL A 706 6.61 -22.81 -26.67
CA VAL A 706 8.01 -22.55 -27.00
C VAL A 706 8.94 -23.20 -25.98
N LEU A 707 8.70 -23.00 -24.68
CA LEU A 707 9.52 -23.58 -23.61
C LEU A 707 9.45 -25.13 -23.62
N HIS A 708 8.27 -25.69 -23.82
CA HIS A 708 8.12 -27.15 -23.91
C HIS A 708 8.92 -27.74 -25.06
N GLN A 709 8.81 -27.16 -26.26
CA GLN A 709 9.55 -27.59 -27.45
C GLN A 709 11.08 -27.38 -27.25
N THR A 710 11.47 -26.25 -26.67
CA THR A 710 12.90 -25.97 -26.38
C THR A 710 13.50 -27.05 -25.47
N ILE A 711 12.79 -27.44 -24.41
CA ILE A 711 13.22 -28.49 -23.49
C ILE A 711 13.37 -29.83 -24.26
N ALA A 712 12.34 -30.21 -25.03
CA ALA A 712 12.33 -31.47 -25.78
C ALA A 712 13.48 -31.55 -26.81
N GLU A 713 13.75 -30.47 -27.53
CA GLU A 713 14.81 -30.38 -28.50
C GLU A 713 16.22 -30.37 -27.85
N LEU A 714 16.37 -29.67 -26.72
CA LEU A 714 17.64 -29.74 -25.96
C LEU A 714 17.91 -31.15 -25.41
N GLU A 715 16.85 -31.88 -25.02
CA GLU A 715 16.99 -33.26 -24.53
C GLU A 715 17.26 -34.29 -25.66
N SER A 716 16.83 -34.03 -26.92
CA SER A 716 16.80 -35.03 -27.98
C SER A 716 18.07 -35.17 -28.81
N GLY A 717 19.14 -34.34 -28.65
CA GLY A 717 20.44 -34.66 -29.28
C GLY A 717 21.13 -33.60 -30.14
N SER A 718 22.07 -34.04 -31.02
CA SER A 718 23.19 -33.29 -31.57
C SER A 718 22.89 -32.19 -32.62
N ALA A 719 21.74 -32.15 -33.25
CA ALA A 719 21.38 -31.06 -34.19
C ALA A 719 21.22 -29.70 -33.54
N MET A 720 21.10 -29.66 -32.19
CA MET A 720 20.89 -28.49 -31.40
C MET A 720 22.18 -27.80 -30.96
N ASP A 721 23.30 -28.54 -30.97
CA ASP A 721 24.58 -28.04 -30.49
C ASP A 721 25.05 -26.84 -31.33
N THR A 722 24.79 -26.86 -32.65
CA THR A 722 25.10 -25.75 -33.56
C THR A 722 24.29 -24.48 -33.22
N ARG A 723 23.01 -24.60 -32.81
CA ARG A 723 22.19 -23.43 -32.46
C ARG A 723 22.57 -22.81 -31.11
N LEU A 724 23.04 -23.65 -30.19
CA LEU A 724 23.59 -23.14 -28.92
C LEU A 724 24.91 -22.42 -29.17
N ASP A 725 25.73 -22.93 -30.09
CA ASP A 725 26.96 -22.28 -30.50
C ASP A 725 26.73 -20.94 -31.21
N ASP A 726 25.60 -20.77 -31.92
CA ASP A 726 25.20 -19.50 -32.52
C ASP A 726 24.90 -18.41 -31.46
N VAL A 727 24.36 -18.80 -30.31
CA VAL A 727 23.98 -17.83 -29.21
C VAL A 727 25.16 -17.59 -28.25
N TYR A 728 25.82 -18.64 -27.79
CA TYR A 728 26.81 -18.59 -26.70
C TYR A 728 28.28 -18.67 -27.16
N GLY A 729 28.50 -18.89 -28.44
CA GLY A 729 29.82 -19.00 -29.00
C GLY A 729 30.25 -20.45 -29.31
N LYS A 730 31.02 -20.63 -30.38
CA LYS A 730 31.36 -21.91 -30.95
C LYS A 730 32.12 -22.82 -29.97
N GLY A 731 31.58 -24.03 -29.75
CA GLY A 731 32.11 -25.01 -28.81
C GLY A 731 31.87 -24.72 -27.32
N ILE A 732 31.17 -23.62 -26.98
CA ILE A 732 30.89 -23.20 -25.59
C ILE A 732 29.44 -23.47 -25.21
N GLY A 733 28.50 -23.27 -26.15
CA GLY A 733 27.07 -23.45 -25.91
C GLY A 733 26.70 -24.85 -25.40
N ILE A 734 27.38 -25.87 -25.84
CA ILE A 734 27.20 -27.26 -25.42
C ILE A 734 27.46 -27.45 -23.92
N GLY A 735 28.43 -26.73 -23.35
CA GLY A 735 28.77 -26.80 -21.92
C GLY A 735 27.65 -26.29 -21.02
N PHE A 736 26.78 -25.39 -21.52
CA PHE A 736 25.64 -24.83 -20.76
C PHE A 736 24.34 -25.66 -20.89
N LYS A 737 24.29 -26.60 -21.83
CA LYS A 737 23.07 -27.37 -22.14
C LYS A 737 22.36 -27.99 -20.93
N PRO A 738 23.04 -28.65 -19.96
CA PRO A 738 22.38 -29.19 -18.78
C PRO A 738 21.75 -28.12 -17.89
N ALA A 739 22.43 -26.99 -17.72
CA ALA A 739 21.91 -25.85 -16.93
C ALA A 739 20.73 -25.22 -17.64
N LEU A 740 20.77 -25.01 -18.96
CA LEU A 740 19.65 -24.47 -19.75
C LEU A 740 18.40 -25.36 -19.65
N ILE A 741 18.54 -26.68 -19.78
CA ILE A 741 17.41 -27.60 -19.62
C ILE A 741 16.75 -27.44 -18.27
N ASN A 742 17.54 -27.38 -17.19
CA ASN A 742 16.98 -27.20 -15.84
C ASN A 742 16.29 -25.85 -15.67
N TRP A 743 16.86 -24.79 -16.23
CA TRP A 743 16.32 -23.44 -16.12
C TRP A 743 15.05 -23.28 -16.95
N TYR A 744 15.00 -23.83 -18.18
CA TYR A 744 13.76 -23.81 -18.96
C TYR A 744 12.64 -24.67 -18.32
N LYS A 745 12.99 -25.75 -17.60
CA LYS A 745 12.00 -26.48 -16.80
C LYS A 745 11.42 -25.63 -15.67
N LYS A 746 12.26 -24.84 -14.98
CA LYS A 746 11.78 -23.90 -13.96
C LYS A 746 10.86 -22.84 -14.54
N LEU A 747 11.26 -22.19 -15.64
CA LEU A 747 10.42 -21.21 -16.35
C LEU A 747 9.09 -21.82 -16.78
N ARG A 748 9.11 -22.99 -17.40
CA ARG A 748 7.88 -23.67 -17.82
C ARG A 748 6.93 -23.92 -16.65
N ASN A 749 7.45 -24.34 -15.49
CA ASN A 749 6.61 -24.57 -14.31
C ASN A 749 5.97 -23.27 -13.81
N GLU A 750 6.68 -22.17 -13.86
CA GLU A 750 6.12 -20.87 -13.52
C GLU A 750 5.01 -20.46 -14.49
N PHE A 751 5.22 -20.63 -15.82
CA PHE A 751 4.18 -20.36 -16.80
C PHE A 751 2.93 -21.24 -16.60
N VAL A 752 3.09 -22.50 -16.18
CA VAL A 752 1.94 -23.35 -15.80
C VAL A 752 1.15 -22.72 -14.65
N SER A 753 1.81 -22.13 -13.66
CA SER A 753 1.12 -21.47 -12.54
C SER A 753 0.31 -20.24 -12.97
N TYR A 754 0.80 -19.46 -13.94
CA TYR A 754 0.07 -18.34 -14.54
C TYR A 754 -1.12 -18.76 -15.40
N ILE A 755 -1.05 -19.93 -16.03
CA ILE A 755 -2.14 -20.47 -16.88
C ILE A 755 -3.18 -21.20 -16.04
N SER A 756 -2.75 -22.06 -15.10
CA SER A 756 -3.62 -22.98 -14.37
C SER A 756 -4.28 -22.41 -13.11
N GLY A 757 -3.98 -21.18 -12.70
CA GLY A 757 -4.80 -20.44 -11.75
C GLY A 757 -4.22 -20.04 -10.42
N SER A 758 -3.07 -20.55 -9.94
CA SER A 758 -2.53 -20.10 -8.65
C SER A 758 -1.96 -18.66 -8.71
N ASN A 759 -1.48 -18.24 -9.90
CA ASN A 759 -0.87 -16.93 -10.12
C ASN A 759 -1.59 -16.09 -11.19
N ARG A 760 -2.87 -16.38 -11.45
CA ARG A 760 -3.65 -15.75 -12.53
C ARG A 760 -3.86 -14.25 -12.37
N ASP A 761 -3.86 -13.75 -11.14
CA ASP A 761 -4.10 -12.35 -10.80
C ASP A 761 -2.82 -11.54 -10.57
N GLN A 762 -1.65 -12.12 -10.86
CA GLN A 762 -0.35 -11.44 -10.71
C GLN A 762 0.03 -10.54 -11.89
N PHE A 763 -0.83 -10.41 -12.91
CA PHE A 763 -0.62 -9.45 -13.98
C PHE A 763 -1.19 -8.08 -13.61
N VAL A 764 -0.34 -7.05 -13.66
CA VAL A 764 -0.72 -5.65 -13.47
C VAL A 764 -0.67 -4.95 -14.81
N PHE A 765 -1.79 -4.41 -15.25
CA PHE A 765 -1.90 -3.74 -16.54
C PHE A 765 -1.71 -2.24 -16.37
N LEU A 766 -0.81 -1.67 -17.17
CA LEU A 766 -0.35 -0.30 -17.03
C LEU A 766 -0.62 0.50 -18.30
N ASN A 767 -0.94 1.79 -18.14
CA ASN A 767 -0.86 2.77 -19.20
C ASN A 767 0.30 3.72 -18.95
N SER A 768 1.20 3.88 -19.90
CA SER A 768 2.31 4.82 -19.78
C SER A 768 1.80 6.26 -19.78
N VAL A 769 2.12 7.01 -18.73
CA VAL A 769 1.82 8.44 -18.66
C VAL A 769 2.82 9.25 -19.49
N GLN A 770 3.97 8.66 -19.86
CA GLN A 770 5.02 9.30 -20.66
C GLN A 770 5.17 8.61 -22.03
N LYS A 771 5.07 9.37 -23.10
CA LYS A 771 5.14 8.89 -24.51
C LYS A 771 6.47 8.24 -24.94
N LYS A 772 7.53 8.33 -24.16
CA LYS A 772 8.88 7.86 -24.54
C LYS A 772 9.25 6.47 -24.00
N ASN A 773 8.40 5.84 -23.22
CA ASN A 773 8.70 4.52 -22.70
C ASN A 773 8.39 3.43 -23.75
N SER A 774 9.42 2.86 -24.33
CA SER A 774 9.34 1.70 -25.22
C SER A 774 9.14 0.39 -24.46
N THR A 775 9.15 0.42 -23.12
CA THR A 775 9.00 -0.75 -22.26
C THR A 775 7.66 -1.43 -22.51
N LEU A 776 7.69 -2.72 -22.83
CA LEU A 776 6.51 -3.55 -23.05
C LEU A 776 6.04 -4.19 -21.75
N ALA A 777 6.98 -4.64 -20.92
CA ALA A 777 6.72 -5.21 -19.61
C ALA A 777 7.91 -4.96 -18.68
N PHE A 778 7.74 -5.22 -17.40
CA PHE A 778 8.82 -5.28 -16.42
C PHE A 778 8.37 -6.05 -15.17
N VAL A 779 9.34 -6.48 -14.38
CA VAL A 779 9.15 -7.13 -13.09
C VAL A 779 10.08 -6.50 -12.06
N PHE A 780 9.72 -6.62 -10.80
CA PHE A 780 10.63 -6.35 -9.69
C PHE A 780 11.09 -7.70 -9.12
N PRO A 781 12.35 -8.09 -9.24
CA PRO A 781 12.84 -9.37 -8.72
C PRO A 781 12.59 -9.57 -7.23
N GLN A 782 12.46 -8.47 -6.48
CA GLN A 782 12.17 -8.46 -5.04
C GLN A 782 10.68 -8.36 -4.71
N ASP A 783 9.79 -8.33 -5.72
CA ASP A 783 8.35 -8.29 -5.48
C ASP A 783 7.87 -9.60 -4.85
N LYS A 784 7.47 -9.54 -3.58
CA LYS A 784 6.94 -10.69 -2.83
C LYS A 784 5.72 -11.36 -3.48
N HIS A 785 4.97 -10.61 -4.29
CA HIS A 785 3.81 -11.11 -5.03
C HIS A 785 4.16 -11.63 -6.43
N ARG A 786 5.42 -11.52 -6.85
CA ARG A 786 5.92 -12.00 -8.15
C ARG A 786 5.08 -11.49 -9.33
N ARG A 787 4.69 -10.21 -9.29
CA ARG A 787 3.82 -9.61 -10.31
C ARG A 787 4.59 -9.29 -11.58
N VAL A 788 3.92 -9.51 -12.72
CA VAL A 788 4.38 -9.10 -14.04
C VAL A 788 3.61 -7.86 -14.48
N PHE A 789 4.30 -6.76 -14.66
CA PHE A 789 3.71 -5.48 -15.07
C PHE A 789 3.73 -5.38 -16.59
N LEU A 790 2.56 -5.33 -17.23
CA LEU A 790 2.39 -5.28 -18.67
C LEU A 790 1.87 -3.92 -19.10
N THR A 791 2.54 -3.26 -20.04
CA THR A 791 2.01 -2.02 -20.62
C THR A 791 0.88 -2.30 -21.61
N ALA A 792 -0.02 -1.34 -21.81
CA ALA A 792 -1.08 -1.46 -22.80
C ALA A 792 -0.52 -1.76 -24.21
N LYS A 793 0.68 -1.28 -24.54
CA LYS A 793 1.37 -1.55 -25.82
C LYS A 793 1.66 -3.05 -26.01
N ALA A 794 1.95 -3.80 -24.93
CA ALA A 794 2.25 -5.23 -25.02
C ALA A 794 1.02 -6.07 -25.41
N VAL A 795 -0.18 -5.63 -25.02
CA VAL A 795 -1.43 -6.40 -25.16
C VAL A 795 -2.46 -5.78 -26.13
N GLN A 796 -2.08 -4.81 -26.94
CA GLN A 796 -3.00 -4.14 -27.88
C GLN A 796 -2.96 -4.66 -29.32
N ASP A 797 -1.96 -5.43 -29.70
CA ASP A 797 -1.75 -5.84 -31.09
C ASP A 797 -1.93 -7.36 -31.25
N GLU A 798 -3.06 -7.75 -31.82
CA GLU A 798 -3.42 -9.16 -32.03
C GLU A 798 -2.43 -9.93 -32.93
N LYS A 799 -1.68 -9.21 -33.79
CA LYS A 799 -0.70 -9.81 -34.70
C LYS A 799 0.64 -10.13 -34.02
N LYS A 800 0.88 -9.64 -32.80
CA LYS A 800 2.16 -9.75 -32.10
C LYS A 800 2.17 -10.74 -30.94
N THR A 801 1.40 -11.82 -31.03
CA THR A 801 1.36 -12.89 -30.00
C THR A 801 2.76 -13.44 -29.69
N LEU A 802 3.63 -13.54 -30.69
CA LEU A 802 4.98 -14.05 -30.51
C LEU A 802 5.88 -13.06 -29.76
N ASN A 803 5.76 -11.76 -30.04
CA ASN A 803 6.46 -10.72 -29.31
C ASN A 803 6.04 -10.69 -27.84
N LEU A 804 4.74 -10.87 -27.57
CA LEU A 804 4.23 -11.00 -26.20
C LEU A 804 4.80 -12.25 -25.51
N ALA A 805 4.88 -13.39 -26.21
CA ALA A 805 5.48 -14.61 -25.66
C ALA A 805 6.97 -14.42 -25.29
N MET A 806 7.74 -13.76 -26.18
CA MET A 806 9.14 -13.44 -25.89
C MET A 806 9.29 -12.50 -24.71
N THR A 807 8.50 -11.43 -24.68
CA THR A 807 8.48 -10.48 -23.57
C THR A 807 8.18 -11.17 -22.24
N LEU A 808 7.19 -12.06 -22.23
CA LEU A 808 6.84 -12.85 -21.04
C LEU A 808 7.98 -13.77 -20.60
N ILE A 809 8.65 -14.48 -21.55
CA ILE A 809 9.80 -15.34 -21.22
C ILE A 809 10.95 -14.51 -20.66
N HIS A 810 11.21 -13.33 -21.23
CA HIS A 810 12.22 -12.38 -20.73
C HIS A 810 11.92 -11.95 -19.28
N GLU A 811 10.74 -11.37 -19.03
CA GLU A 811 10.39 -10.84 -17.72
C GLU A 811 10.28 -11.92 -16.64
N VAL A 812 9.66 -13.06 -16.97
CA VAL A 812 9.55 -14.16 -16.00
C VAL A 812 10.93 -14.76 -15.70
N SER A 813 11.91 -14.67 -16.63
CA SER A 813 13.28 -15.12 -16.36
C SER A 813 13.96 -14.31 -15.26
N HIS A 814 13.68 -13.02 -15.14
CA HIS A 814 14.16 -12.20 -14.02
C HIS A 814 13.62 -12.68 -12.67
N LEU A 815 12.33 -13.03 -12.62
CA LEU A 815 11.69 -13.51 -11.38
C LEU A 815 12.16 -14.90 -10.94
N VAL A 816 12.40 -15.80 -11.91
CA VAL A 816 12.63 -17.23 -11.64
C VAL A 816 14.11 -17.57 -11.58
N LEU A 817 14.92 -16.94 -12.43
CA LEU A 817 16.31 -17.28 -12.67
C LEU A 817 17.30 -16.19 -12.24
N ASN A 818 16.79 -15.05 -11.78
CA ASN A 818 17.59 -13.87 -11.42
C ASN A 818 18.55 -13.47 -12.57
N THR A 819 18.01 -13.42 -13.80
CA THR A 819 18.76 -12.96 -14.98
C THR A 819 18.88 -11.44 -14.99
N HIS A 820 19.81 -10.90 -15.77
CA HIS A 820 20.12 -9.47 -15.85
C HIS A 820 20.12 -8.99 -17.29
N ASP A 821 19.87 -7.67 -17.51
CA ASP A 821 19.89 -7.05 -18.82
C ASP A 821 21.28 -6.51 -19.15
N PHE A 822 22.19 -7.38 -19.56
CA PHE A 822 23.53 -6.96 -19.97
C PHE A 822 23.58 -6.45 -21.40
N TYR A 823 22.70 -6.97 -22.27
CA TYR A 823 22.63 -6.68 -23.68
C TYR A 823 21.20 -6.85 -24.20
N TYR A 824 20.71 -5.92 -25.01
CA TYR A 824 19.43 -6.00 -25.70
C TYR A 824 19.63 -6.29 -27.18
N TYR A 825 18.88 -7.24 -27.72
CA TYR A 825 18.80 -7.48 -29.16
C TYR A 825 17.94 -6.40 -29.82
N SER A 826 18.19 -6.09 -31.09
CA SER A 826 17.49 -4.98 -31.76
C SER A 826 15.99 -5.26 -31.95
N GLU A 827 15.16 -4.23 -31.79
CA GLU A 827 13.72 -4.31 -32.06
C GLU A 827 13.44 -4.72 -33.54
N ALA A 828 14.36 -4.45 -34.46
CA ALA A 828 14.19 -4.79 -35.87
C ALA A 828 14.18 -6.31 -36.10
N ALA A 829 14.95 -7.09 -35.33
CA ALA A 829 14.92 -8.55 -35.40
C ALA A 829 13.59 -9.14 -34.94
N LEU A 830 12.91 -8.45 -34.03
CA LEU A 830 11.64 -8.89 -33.43
C LEU A 830 10.39 -8.39 -34.16
N SER A 831 10.54 -7.44 -35.12
CA SER A 831 9.43 -6.82 -35.82
C SER A 831 8.96 -7.56 -37.06
N ASN A 832 9.62 -8.63 -37.47
CA ASN A 832 9.23 -9.41 -38.65
C ASN A 832 7.95 -10.23 -38.39
N GLU A 833 6.99 -10.10 -39.29
CA GLU A 833 5.67 -10.75 -39.21
C GLU A 833 5.65 -12.20 -39.69
N ASP A 834 6.69 -12.65 -40.40
CA ASP A 834 6.79 -14.02 -40.87
C ASP A 834 7.92 -14.83 -40.15
N TYR A 835 7.70 -16.14 -40.05
CA TYR A 835 8.61 -17.03 -39.32
C TYR A 835 10.05 -17.00 -39.88
N HIS A 836 10.22 -16.96 -41.18
CA HIS A 836 11.56 -17.00 -41.79
C HIS A 836 12.30 -15.69 -41.56
N GLY A 837 11.61 -14.55 -41.76
CA GLY A 837 12.23 -13.25 -41.52
C GLY A 837 12.59 -13.02 -40.05
N LEU A 838 11.73 -13.49 -39.09
CA LEU A 838 12.06 -13.46 -37.66
C LEU A 838 13.27 -14.34 -37.34
N LEU A 839 13.28 -15.58 -37.86
CA LEU A 839 14.39 -16.52 -37.63
C LEU A 839 15.72 -16.02 -38.18
N ASP A 840 15.71 -15.42 -39.37
CA ASP A 840 16.91 -14.86 -40.00
C ASP A 840 17.39 -13.60 -39.25
N GLY A 841 16.47 -12.76 -38.78
CA GLY A 841 16.78 -11.61 -37.89
C GLY A 841 17.42 -12.06 -36.59
N LEU A 842 16.84 -13.03 -35.91
CA LEU A 842 17.39 -13.59 -34.65
C LEU A 842 18.75 -14.28 -34.84
N LYS A 843 18.97 -15.00 -35.96
CA LYS A 843 20.26 -15.57 -36.29
C LYS A 843 21.34 -14.51 -36.55
N TYR A 844 20.98 -13.45 -37.26
CA TYR A 844 21.90 -12.34 -37.50
C TYR A 844 22.30 -11.68 -36.18
N GLU A 845 21.35 -11.36 -35.31
CA GLU A 845 21.61 -10.78 -33.99
C GLU A 845 22.46 -11.74 -33.11
N ALA A 846 22.17 -13.05 -33.12
CA ALA A 846 22.97 -14.04 -32.42
C ALA A 846 24.42 -14.10 -32.95
N GLU A 847 24.61 -14.03 -34.26
CA GLU A 847 25.93 -14.01 -34.88
C GLU A 847 26.69 -12.73 -34.51
N VAL A 848 26.03 -11.56 -34.51
CA VAL A 848 26.60 -10.30 -34.05
C VAL A 848 27.00 -10.38 -32.59
N ALA A 849 26.12 -10.88 -31.73
CA ALA A 849 26.40 -11.06 -30.32
C ALA A 849 27.55 -12.02 -30.02
N SER A 850 27.66 -13.12 -30.80
CA SER A 850 28.72 -14.13 -30.63
C SER A 850 30.10 -13.71 -31.18
N LYS A 851 30.11 -12.87 -32.24
CA LYS A 851 31.37 -12.40 -32.87
C LYS A 851 32.01 -11.22 -32.18
N GLY A 852 31.36 -10.62 -31.26
CA GLY A 852 31.81 -9.44 -30.51
C GLY A 852 30.98 -8.24 -30.88
N LEU A 853 29.84 -8.24 -30.30
CA LEU A 853 29.06 -7.08 -29.97
C LEU A 853 29.41 -5.83 -30.81
N GLU A 854 28.62 -5.51 -31.82
CA GLU A 854 28.51 -4.17 -32.36
C GLU A 854 27.62 -3.24 -31.45
N GLY A 855 27.78 -3.31 -30.24
CA GLY A 855 27.77 -2.32 -29.22
C GLY A 855 29.01 -2.66 -28.44
N SER A 856 29.99 -1.83 -28.49
CA SER A 856 31.36 -2.17 -28.08
C SER A 856 31.39 -2.93 -26.75
N PRO A 857 32.39 -3.81 -26.49
CA PRO A 857 32.63 -4.36 -25.14
C PRO A 857 32.56 -3.34 -24.04
N SER A 858 32.82 -2.06 -24.37
CA SER A 858 32.60 -0.92 -23.50
C SER A 858 31.14 -0.74 -23.03
N ASP A 859 30.13 -1.16 -23.77
CA ASP A 859 28.72 -0.96 -23.38
C ASP A 859 28.26 -2.04 -22.40
N ILE A 860 28.72 -3.29 -22.52
CA ILE A 860 28.53 -4.32 -21.49
C ILE A 860 29.23 -3.89 -20.20
N VAL A 861 30.47 -3.40 -20.31
CA VAL A 861 31.23 -2.95 -19.14
C VAL A 861 30.55 -1.75 -18.48
N LYS A 862 30.02 -0.78 -19.25
CA LYS A 862 29.23 0.34 -18.71
C LYS A 862 28.00 -0.16 -17.99
N LYS A 863 27.24 -1.10 -18.57
CA LYS A 863 26.04 -1.66 -17.95
C LYS A 863 26.37 -2.48 -16.70
N LEU A 864 27.43 -3.32 -16.73
CA LEU A 864 27.90 -4.02 -15.54
C LEU A 864 28.34 -3.04 -14.45
N THR A 865 29.05 -1.97 -14.82
CA THR A 865 29.46 -0.91 -13.88
C THR A 865 28.24 -0.23 -13.27
N ALA A 866 27.23 0.08 -14.08
CA ALA A 866 25.97 0.65 -13.60
C ALA A 866 25.21 -0.32 -12.68
N LEU A 867 25.10 -1.58 -13.04
CA LEU A 867 24.43 -2.60 -12.22
C LEU A 867 25.13 -2.83 -10.87
N VAL A 868 26.46 -2.76 -10.85
CA VAL A 868 27.25 -2.82 -9.61
C VAL A 868 27.05 -1.55 -8.79
N ALA A 869 27.09 -0.37 -9.43
CA ALA A 869 26.88 0.90 -8.78
C ALA A 869 25.45 1.01 -8.20
N ASP A 870 24.44 0.53 -8.93
CA ASP A 870 23.04 0.49 -8.49
C ASP A 870 22.75 -0.66 -7.51
N LYS A 871 23.74 -1.46 -7.15
CA LYS A 871 23.61 -2.68 -6.32
C LYS A 871 22.61 -3.72 -6.88
N LYS A 872 22.35 -3.69 -8.16
CA LYS A 872 21.51 -4.68 -8.85
C LYS A 872 22.23 -5.99 -9.12
N ILE A 873 23.57 -6.00 -9.09
CA ILE A 873 24.42 -7.19 -9.11
C ILE A 873 25.51 -7.02 -8.05
N SER A 874 25.69 -8.03 -7.22
CA SER A 874 26.70 -8.02 -6.15
C SER A 874 28.06 -8.50 -6.64
N ASP A 875 29.14 -8.11 -5.93
CA ASP A 875 30.49 -8.63 -6.17
C ASP A 875 30.53 -10.16 -6.11
N ARG A 876 29.71 -10.78 -5.25
CA ARG A 876 29.63 -12.24 -5.13
C ARG A 876 29.00 -12.88 -6.36
N GLU A 877 27.99 -12.26 -6.95
CA GLU A 877 27.39 -12.70 -8.22
C GLU A 877 28.38 -12.53 -9.36
N LEU A 878 29.11 -11.40 -9.42
CA LEU A 878 30.18 -11.22 -10.41
C LEU A 878 31.28 -12.27 -10.28
N VAL A 879 31.70 -12.58 -9.06
CA VAL A 879 32.66 -13.67 -8.82
C VAL A 879 32.09 -15.01 -9.22
N GLY A 880 30.79 -15.26 -8.93
CA GLY A 880 30.10 -16.49 -9.35
C GLY A 880 30.02 -16.64 -10.87
N ILE A 881 29.74 -15.56 -11.59
CA ILE A 881 29.57 -15.55 -13.04
C ILE A 881 30.95 -15.57 -13.76
N PHE A 882 31.86 -14.70 -13.34
CA PHE A 882 33.10 -14.40 -14.10
C PHE A 882 34.38 -14.84 -13.39
N GLY A 883 34.31 -15.27 -12.13
CA GLY A 883 35.47 -15.60 -11.31
C GLY A 883 36.21 -14.40 -10.73
N THR A 884 35.67 -13.17 -10.92
CA THR A 884 36.26 -11.93 -10.40
C THR A 884 35.22 -10.84 -10.27
N ALA A 885 35.31 -9.99 -9.25
CA ALA A 885 34.53 -8.77 -9.09
C ALA A 885 35.29 -7.52 -9.58
N ASN A 886 36.54 -7.67 -10.04
CA ASN A 886 37.29 -6.52 -10.47
C ASN A 886 36.85 -6.07 -11.87
N LEU A 887 36.21 -4.90 -11.97
CA LEU A 887 35.61 -4.34 -13.18
C LEU A 887 36.62 -4.16 -14.33
N SER A 888 37.90 -3.81 -14.03
CA SER A 888 38.93 -3.68 -15.06
C SER A 888 39.39 -5.03 -15.63
N THR A 889 39.38 -6.08 -14.81
CA THR A 889 39.61 -7.46 -15.25
C THR A 889 38.44 -7.98 -16.04
N LEU A 890 37.21 -7.70 -15.63
CA LEU A 890 35.98 -8.01 -16.37
C LEU A 890 35.96 -7.33 -17.74
N ALA A 891 36.29 -6.04 -17.81
CA ALA A 891 36.39 -5.28 -19.06
C ALA A 891 37.34 -5.94 -20.03
N ARG A 892 38.54 -6.24 -19.59
CA ARG A 892 39.58 -6.90 -20.41
C ARG A 892 39.15 -8.31 -20.82
N GLY A 893 38.55 -9.07 -19.88
CA GLY A 893 38.05 -10.43 -20.18
C GLY A 893 36.96 -10.41 -21.24
N ILE A 894 35.99 -9.53 -21.14
CA ILE A 894 34.91 -9.37 -22.13
C ILE A 894 35.48 -8.94 -23.50
N GLU A 895 36.50 -8.11 -23.55
CA GLU A 895 37.16 -7.70 -24.80
C GLU A 895 37.96 -8.83 -25.48
N THR A 896 38.66 -9.62 -24.70
CA THR A 896 39.68 -10.53 -25.23
C THR A 896 39.36 -12.03 -25.13
N ASP A 897 38.47 -12.42 -24.19
CA ASP A 897 38.19 -13.84 -23.92
C ASP A 897 36.76 -14.23 -24.30
N PRO A 898 36.55 -15.09 -25.30
CA PRO A 898 35.23 -15.59 -25.70
C PRO A 898 34.47 -16.27 -24.58
N GLN A 899 35.11 -16.87 -23.59
CA GLN A 899 34.45 -17.53 -22.46
C GLN A 899 33.82 -16.51 -21.49
N PHE A 900 34.46 -15.37 -21.27
CA PHE A 900 33.87 -14.29 -20.48
C PHE A 900 32.63 -13.71 -21.16
N ARG A 901 32.68 -13.49 -22.48
CA ARG A 901 31.50 -13.05 -23.25
C ARG A 901 30.36 -14.03 -23.18
N SER A 902 30.65 -15.32 -23.36
CA SER A 902 29.62 -16.36 -23.29
C SER A 902 28.95 -16.45 -21.92
N ARG A 903 29.69 -16.22 -20.84
CA ARG A 903 29.11 -16.17 -19.49
C ARG A 903 28.19 -15.00 -19.32
N ALA A 904 28.53 -13.80 -19.82
CA ALA A 904 27.64 -12.65 -19.80
C ALA A 904 26.34 -12.93 -20.57
N LEU A 905 26.44 -13.51 -21.77
CA LEU A 905 25.28 -13.92 -22.57
C LEU A 905 24.44 -15.00 -21.88
N PHE A 906 25.07 -15.93 -21.18
CA PHE A 906 24.38 -17.01 -20.47
C PHE A 906 23.46 -16.47 -19.36
N TYR A 907 23.85 -15.39 -18.68
CA TYR A 907 23.04 -14.75 -17.63
C TYR A 907 22.18 -13.59 -18.13
N ASN A 908 22.08 -13.35 -19.42
CA ASN A 908 21.26 -12.29 -20.00
C ASN A 908 19.84 -12.78 -20.31
N ALA A 909 18.81 -12.02 -19.89
CA ALA A 909 17.41 -12.39 -20.08
C ALA A 909 17.01 -12.51 -21.56
N ASP A 910 17.50 -11.62 -22.42
CA ASP A 910 17.26 -11.67 -23.87
C ASP A 910 17.87 -12.93 -24.51
N SER A 911 19.04 -13.38 -24.06
CA SER A 911 19.66 -14.61 -24.54
C SER A 911 18.82 -15.84 -24.22
N PHE A 912 18.10 -15.86 -23.08
CA PHE A 912 17.15 -16.94 -22.76
C PHE A 912 15.95 -16.94 -23.68
N SER A 913 15.31 -15.78 -23.87
CA SER A 913 14.14 -15.69 -24.76
C SER A 913 14.51 -16.03 -26.20
N MET A 914 15.65 -15.53 -26.69
CA MET A 914 16.15 -15.83 -28.02
C MET A 914 16.53 -17.31 -28.20
N THR A 915 17.21 -17.92 -27.23
CA THR A 915 17.55 -19.36 -27.26
C THR A 915 16.27 -20.20 -27.30
N ALA A 916 15.26 -19.85 -26.50
CA ALA A 916 13.98 -20.53 -26.54
C ALA A 916 13.34 -20.49 -27.92
N MET A 917 13.38 -19.34 -28.58
CA MET A 917 12.80 -19.16 -29.92
C MET A 917 13.60 -19.87 -31.04
N LEU A 918 14.91 -19.77 -31.01
CA LEU A 918 15.77 -20.44 -32.01
C LEU A 918 15.75 -21.97 -31.87
N VAL A 919 15.72 -22.47 -30.63
CA VAL A 919 15.75 -23.90 -30.34
C VAL A 919 14.35 -24.51 -30.52
N GLY A 920 13.33 -23.82 -30.07
CA GLY A 920 11.92 -24.24 -30.18
C GLY A 920 11.29 -24.06 -31.56
N GLY A 921 12.08 -24.10 -32.64
CA GLY A 921 11.62 -23.75 -34.01
C GLY A 921 10.40 -24.50 -34.57
N GLY A 922 10.09 -25.69 -34.02
CA GLY A 922 8.90 -26.46 -34.42
C GLY A 922 7.61 -25.84 -33.92
N ALA A 923 7.64 -25.32 -32.68
CA ALA A 923 6.48 -24.61 -32.08
C ALA A 923 6.21 -23.28 -32.80
N LEU A 924 7.27 -22.58 -33.20
CA LEU A 924 7.17 -21.34 -33.97
C LEU A 924 6.50 -21.55 -35.33
N ARG A 925 6.87 -22.57 -36.09
CA ARG A 925 6.21 -22.88 -37.37
C ARG A 925 4.71 -23.11 -37.23
N ASN A 926 4.28 -23.77 -36.16
CA ASN A 926 2.87 -24.02 -35.89
C ASN A 926 2.12 -22.75 -35.48
N LEU A 927 2.76 -21.84 -34.72
CA LEU A 927 2.20 -20.56 -34.36
C LEU A 927 1.93 -19.67 -35.59
N PHE A 928 2.89 -19.60 -36.54
CA PHE A 928 2.69 -18.84 -37.78
C PHE A 928 1.65 -19.48 -38.72
N ARG A 929 1.53 -20.81 -38.75
CA ARG A 929 0.51 -21.52 -39.53
C ARG A 929 -0.90 -21.30 -39.00
N HIS A 930 -1.08 -21.15 -37.67
CA HIS A 930 -2.42 -20.89 -37.10
C HIS A 930 -2.85 -19.43 -37.27
N ASN A 931 -1.93 -18.47 -37.31
CA ASN A 931 -2.27 -17.06 -37.56
C ASN A 931 -2.62 -16.75 -39.03
N SER A 932 -2.32 -17.65 -39.95
CA SER A 932 -2.65 -17.48 -41.40
C SER A 932 -4.01 -18.01 -41.81
N ASN A 933 -4.74 -18.72 -40.92
CA ASN A 933 -6.13 -19.13 -41.19
C ASN A 933 -7.10 -18.14 -40.52
N PRO A 934 -8.01 -17.50 -41.30
CA PRO A 934 -9.07 -16.66 -40.69
C PRO A 934 -9.93 -17.50 -39.80
N MET A 935 -10.17 -17.03 -38.58
CA MET A 935 -11.13 -17.64 -37.65
C MET A 935 -12.53 -17.68 -38.29
N PRO A 936 -13.34 -18.71 -38.12
CA PRO A 936 -14.75 -18.65 -38.43
C PRO A 936 -15.42 -17.54 -37.59
N GLU A 937 -16.23 -16.73 -38.23
CA GLU A 937 -17.03 -15.71 -37.55
C GLU A 937 -17.88 -16.41 -36.46
N PRO A 938 -17.99 -15.79 -35.26
CA PRO A 938 -18.88 -16.34 -34.22
C PRO A 938 -20.31 -16.33 -34.75
N GLU A 939 -20.96 -17.48 -34.67
CA GLU A 939 -22.42 -17.54 -34.95
C GLU A 939 -23.16 -16.58 -34.00
N PRO A 940 -24.15 -15.85 -34.50
CA PRO A 940 -24.90 -14.93 -33.64
C PRO A 940 -25.73 -15.75 -32.65
N ASP A 941 -25.51 -15.52 -31.38
CA ASP A 941 -26.34 -16.04 -30.31
C ASP A 941 -27.78 -15.57 -30.47
N TYR A 942 -28.70 -16.56 -30.57
CA TYR A 942 -30.13 -16.37 -30.48
C TYR A 942 -30.60 -16.25 -29.03
#